data_b23ab31061a87ee1580a24549389400a
#
_entry.id   b23ab31061a87ee1580a24549389400a
#
_cell.length_a   1.000
_cell.length_b   1.000
_cell.length_c   1.000
_cell.angle_alpha   90.00
_cell.angle_beta   90.00
_cell.angle_gamma   90.00
#
_symmetry.space_group_name_H-M   'P 1'
#
loop_
_entity.id
_entity.type
_entity.pdbx_description
1 polymer ?
#
loop_
_entity_poly.entity_id
_entity_poly.type
_entity_poly.pdbx_seq_one_letter_code
_entity_poly.pdbx_strand_id
1 'polypeptide(L)'
;TENSGVYKLDKNKTLTHPIEKGNITNIYQDSSKELWIGSWEYGLYHIDSEGIIHNMRHDPSNPNSVSSDFVRDCCEDNNGNIWIGTFNGLNRYQKSNGRFDVYTAGHETESLTHSSIWCIVKDAQGTLWLGTYFGGVNYFNPEYEIYTRYKASDTERDGLSSSIIGRMIEDKDGNLWICTEGGGVNVYYRKEGTFRWLRHEEGRNSISHNNVKAIYYDEKGERMWFGTHLGGLNKLDLRTNRFTHYRMKEDDPHSLPSDIIRDITPFHDQLIVGTQNGVCLFDPETETCQQLFKDTREGQAIKMVADLFVDRDSTLWIAATGEGVYSYRFDTDKLINYRHDSTIPNDVDNHTNSISNNNVNSIMQDSQGNLWFSTSGSGLDLYHKETDSFENFDMQKNGLSSDCIYEIHESSFKKSCLLLITNQGFSQFDVPNRKFHNYSIENGFPLTAVNENALYITRDGEVFLGGVQGMISFHEKALFFTPKSYNILLSRLIVNGKEITPDDETGILQYSLSYTPEITLQANQNMFSIEYTTSNYIPANRDKILYCLEGFSNEWNSVQRGQNFITYTNLNPGTYTFIVKTQREDIKAVRLKIHILPPWYETWWAYLIYVVFTGSLLLYLIQVYKSRIRLRESLKYEQKHIEDLESLNQSKLRFFTNISHEFRTPLTLIVG
;
A
#
# COMPACT_ATOMS: atom_id res chain seq x y z
N THR A 1 23.44 13.13 39.14
CA THR A 1 23.40 12.46 40.45
C THR A 1 22.01 12.56 41.05
N GLU A 2 21.66 11.69 41.97
CA GLU A 2 20.41 11.72 42.71
C GLU A 2 20.40 12.94 43.61
N ASN A 3 19.44 13.86 43.43
CA ASN A 3 19.20 15.10 44.21
C ASN A 3 20.33 16.15 44.21
N SER A 4 21.48 15.91 43.53
CA SER A 4 22.63 16.81 43.59
C SER A 4 23.04 17.40 42.21
N GLY A 5 22.16 17.33 41.22
CA GLY A 5 22.38 17.92 39.91
C GLY A 5 23.50 17.29 39.07
N VAL A 6 24.21 18.09 38.31
CA VAL A 6 25.22 17.66 37.34
C VAL A 6 26.62 18.15 37.74
N TYR A 7 27.58 17.24 37.73
CA TYR A 7 29.00 17.56 37.90
C TYR A 7 29.74 17.33 36.59
N LYS A 8 30.60 18.29 36.24
CA LYS A 8 31.47 18.23 35.05
C LYS A 8 32.91 18.08 35.50
N LEU A 9 33.58 17.03 35.07
CA LEU A 9 35.02 16.82 35.26
C LEU A 9 35.73 17.12 33.94
N ASP A 10 36.60 18.10 33.90
CA ASP A 10 37.40 18.44 32.74
C ASP A 10 38.64 17.52 32.56
N LYS A 11 39.35 17.68 31.42
CA LYS A 11 40.59 16.95 31.14
C LYS A 11 41.71 17.23 32.17
N ASN A 12 41.67 18.35 32.86
CA ASN A 12 42.63 18.74 33.89
C ASN A 12 42.21 18.26 35.28
N LYS A 13 41.18 17.43 35.38
CA LYS A 13 40.57 16.93 36.62
C LYS A 13 39.93 18.02 37.48
N THR A 14 39.58 19.17 36.91
CA THR A 14 38.80 20.20 37.60
C THR A 14 37.34 19.81 37.61
N LEU A 15 36.75 19.70 38.81
CA LEU A 15 35.33 19.42 39.00
C LEU A 15 34.56 20.72 39.12
N THR A 16 33.55 20.90 38.25
CA THR A 16 32.60 22.00 38.31
C THR A 16 31.21 21.46 38.51
N HIS A 17 30.29 22.29 39.04
CA HIS A 17 28.93 21.92 39.35
C HIS A 17 27.94 22.88 38.62
N PRO A 18 27.75 22.68 37.30
CA PRO A 18 26.97 23.62 36.48
C PRO A 18 25.49 23.63 36.82
N ILE A 19 24.92 22.50 37.27
CA ILE A 19 23.51 22.41 37.70
C ILE A 19 23.53 21.88 39.12
N GLU A 20 23.17 22.73 40.08
CA GLU A 20 23.31 22.47 41.51
C GLU A 20 22.15 21.67 42.10
N LYS A 21 21.01 21.57 41.42
CA LYS A 21 19.81 20.93 41.95
C LYS A 21 19.20 19.98 40.91
N GLY A 22 18.56 18.95 41.40
CA GLY A 22 17.74 18.06 40.62
C GLY A 22 18.21 16.61 40.62
N ASN A 23 17.27 15.73 40.52
CA ASN A 23 17.47 14.31 40.28
C ASN A 23 17.57 14.12 38.74
N ILE A 24 18.77 13.92 38.23
CA ILE A 24 19.07 13.84 36.81
C ILE A 24 18.70 12.45 36.30
N THR A 25 17.85 12.41 35.28
CA THR A 25 17.34 11.18 34.66
C THR A 25 18.10 10.79 33.40
N ASN A 26 18.48 11.78 32.59
CA ASN A 26 19.17 11.56 31.31
C ASN A 26 20.12 12.73 31.00
N ILE A 27 21.21 12.44 30.29
CA ILE A 27 22.09 13.44 29.67
C ILE A 27 22.31 13.01 28.22
N TYR A 28 21.85 13.83 27.29
CA TYR A 28 21.96 13.59 25.87
C TYR A 28 22.79 14.70 25.20
N GLN A 29 23.74 14.32 24.34
CA GLN A 29 24.49 15.27 23.51
C GLN A 29 23.99 15.15 22.06
N ASP A 30 23.53 16.25 21.52
CA ASP A 30 23.05 16.32 20.13
C ASP A 30 24.20 16.44 19.10
N SER A 31 23.85 16.44 17.83
CA SER A 31 24.80 16.55 16.71
C SER A 31 25.56 17.90 16.69
N SER A 32 24.98 18.96 17.27
CA SER A 32 25.59 20.28 17.46
C SER A 32 26.51 20.35 18.68
N LYS A 33 26.66 19.24 19.44
CA LYS A 33 27.38 19.11 20.68
C LYS A 33 26.81 19.89 21.88
N GLU A 34 25.55 20.32 21.76
CA GLU A 34 24.78 20.87 22.86
C GLU A 34 24.29 19.75 23.79
N LEU A 35 24.09 20.06 25.07
CA LEU A 35 23.66 19.07 26.06
C LEU A 35 22.22 19.30 26.47
N TRP A 36 21.44 18.24 26.41
CA TRP A 36 20.06 18.14 26.84
C TRP A 36 19.99 17.26 28.08
N ILE A 37 19.53 17.82 29.20
CA ILE A 37 19.61 17.15 30.50
C ILE A 37 18.22 17.09 31.11
N GLY A 38 17.68 15.88 31.15
CA GLY A 38 16.41 15.60 31.78
C GLY A 38 16.52 15.57 33.29
N SER A 39 15.53 16.08 33.98
CA SER A 39 15.45 16.01 35.42
C SER A 39 14.08 15.54 35.91
N TRP A 40 14.04 14.98 37.09
CA TRP A 40 12.83 14.68 37.82
C TRP A 40 12.45 15.91 38.66
N GLU A 41 11.31 16.54 38.34
CA GLU A 41 10.75 17.73 39.00
C GLU A 41 11.32 19.13 38.62
N TYR A 42 12.42 19.22 37.83
CA TYR A 42 13.00 20.50 37.44
C TYR A 42 12.95 20.79 35.93
N GLY A 43 12.22 19.97 35.17
CA GLY A 43 12.08 20.13 33.72
C GLY A 43 13.33 19.72 32.95
N LEU A 44 13.52 20.39 31.82
CA LEU A 44 14.61 20.13 30.88
C LEU A 44 15.65 21.26 30.95
N TYR A 45 16.93 20.89 31.17
CA TYR A 45 18.02 21.82 31.01
C TYR A 45 18.67 21.64 29.63
N HIS A 46 18.95 22.75 28.98
CA HIS A 46 19.69 22.82 27.73
C HIS A 46 20.95 23.66 27.95
N ILE A 47 22.09 23.08 27.65
CA ILE A 47 23.40 23.80 27.66
C ILE A 47 23.78 23.98 26.19
N ASP A 48 23.73 25.22 25.72
CA ASP A 48 24.01 25.58 24.34
C ASP A 48 25.52 25.53 24.00
N SER A 49 25.84 25.83 22.75
CA SER A 49 27.22 25.82 22.24
C SER A 49 28.14 26.86 22.92
N GLU A 50 27.58 27.91 23.51
CA GLU A 50 28.30 28.94 24.27
C GLU A 50 28.47 28.57 25.74
N GLY A 51 27.81 27.49 26.18
CA GLY A 51 27.81 26.99 27.55
C GLY A 51 26.79 27.67 28.47
N ILE A 52 25.84 28.40 27.89
CA ILE A 52 24.74 29.02 28.62
C ILE A 52 23.71 27.96 28.97
N ILE A 53 23.22 27.99 30.21
CA ILE A 53 22.26 27.03 30.73
C ILE A 53 20.86 27.63 30.67
N HIS A 54 19.98 27.02 29.85
CA HIS A 54 18.57 27.32 29.76
C HIS A 54 17.77 26.26 30.53
N ASN A 55 16.82 26.67 31.37
CA ASN A 55 15.90 25.74 32.04
C ASN A 55 14.50 25.91 31.48
N MET A 56 14.03 24.88 30.79
CA MET A 56 12.70 24.81 30.18
C MET A 56 11.77 24.02 31.09
N ARG A 57 10.71 24.69 31.58
CA ARG A 57 9.75 24.12 32.52
C ARG A 57 8.35 24.10 31.95
N HIS A 58 7.52 23.21 32.50
CA HIS A 58 6.10 23.17 32.21
C HIS A 58 5.39 24.44 32.71
N ASP A 59 4.64 25.08 31.80
CA ASP A 59 3.77 26.21 32.10
C ASP A 59 2.36 25.92 31.54
N PRO A 60 1.36 25.64 32.40
CA PRO A 60 0.00 25.36 31.94
C PRO A 60 -0.66 26.52 31.16
N SER A 61 -0.15 27.75 31.33
CA SER A 61 -0.67 28.93 30.60
C SER A 61 -0.01 29.13 29.23
N ASN A 62 1.12 28.45 28.98
CA ASN A 62 1.87 28.55 27.74
C ASN A 62 1.84 27.22 26.98
N PRO A 63 1.05 27.10 25.91
CA PRO A 63 1.02 25.89 25.10
C PRO A 63 2.36 25.57 24.41
N ASN A 64 3.30 26.53 24.36
CA ASN A 64 4.64 26.37 23.83
C ASN A 64 5.65 26.06 24.97
N SER A 65 5.29 25.23 25.94
CA SER A 65 6.16 24.76 27.00
C SER A 65 6.24 23.21 26.98
N VAL A 66 7.27 22.67 27.65
CA VAL A 66 7.36 21.22 27.82
C VAL A 66 6.14 20.69 28.58
N SER A 67 5.62 19.51 28.21
CA SER A 67 4.36 18.98 28.74
C SER A 67 4.39 18.58 30.22
N SER A 68 5.58 18.42 30.81
CA SER A 68 5.77 18.04 32.22
C SER A 68 7.20 18.36 32.67
N ASP A 69 7.34 18.74 33.95
CA ASP A 69 8.67 18.91 34.59
C ASP A 69 9.36 17.57 34.89
N PHE A 70 8.66 16.44 34.77
CA PHE A 70 9.20 15.11 34.93
C PHE A 70 9.75 14.58 33.60
N VAL A 71 10.96 14.97 33.21
CA VAL A 71 11.63 14.58 31.98
C VAL A 71 12.39 13.27 32.20
N ARG A 72 12.25 12.32 31.29
CA ARG A 72 12.83 10.99 31.39
C ARG A 72 14.01 10.77 30.45
N ASP A 73 13.80 11.10 29.18
CA ASP A 73 14.76 10.78 28.12
C ASP A 73 14.71 11.81 26.99
N CYS A 74 15.81 11.93 26.24
CA CYS A 74 15.94 12.83 25.09
C CYS A 74 16.66 12.14 23.95
N CYS A 75 16.24 12.44 22.72
CA CYS A 75 16.88 11.93 21.51
C CYS A 75 16.73 12.94 20.35
N GLU A 76 17.77 13.11 19.55
CA GLU A 76 17.72 13.93 18.32
C GLU A 76 17.28 13.08 17.13
N ASP A 77 16.31 13.58 16.33
CA ASP A 77 15.95 12.98 15.06
C ASP A 77 16.96 13.35 13.95
N ASN A 78 16.74 12.83 12.73
CA ASN A 78 17.61 13.14 11.60
C ASN A 78 17.38 14.55 11.00
N ASN A 79 16.31 15.22 11.42
CA ASN A 79 15.98 16.60 11.03
C ASN A 79 16.54 17.63 12.03
N GLY A 80 17.23 17.17 13.10
CA GLY A 80 17.82 18.01 14.15
C GLY A 80 16.83 18.49 15.21
N ASN A 81 15.60 17.94 15.25
CA ASN A 81 14.68 18.22 16.34
C ASN A 81 15.00 17.34 17.55
N ILE A 82 14.77 17.87 18.76
CA ILE A 82 14.95 17.11 19.99
C ILE A 82 13.61 16.55 20.46
N TRP A 83 13.54 15.24 20.59
CA TRP A 83 12.42 14.52 21.16
C TRP A 83 12.63 14.30 22.65
N ILE A 84 11.66 14.68 23.45
CA ILE A 84 11.74 14.68 24.92
C ILE A 84 10.59 13.84 25.45
N GLY A 85 10.92 12.74 26.09
CA GLY A 85 10.00 11.88 26.81
C GLY A 85 9.73 12.39 28.20
N THR A 86 8.46 12.63 28.54
CA THR A 86 8.07 13.10 29.86
C THR A 86 7.02 12.17 30.49
N PHE A 87 6.68 12.43 31.74
CA PHE A 87 5.59 11.71 32.42
C PHE A 87 4.21 11.98 31.79
N ASN A 88 4.01 13.11 31.11
CA ASN A 88 2.73 13.54 30.56
C ASN A 88 2.80 13.94 29.07
N GLY A 89 3.52 13.17 28.27
CA GLY A 89 3.57 13.33 26.82
C GLY A 89 4.96 13.16 26.25
N LEU A 90 4.97 12.98 24.93
CA LEU A 90 6.15 13.10 24.08
C LEU A 90 6.19 14.53 23.54
N ASN A 91 7.33 15.19 23.60
CA ASN A 91 7.50 16.55 23.11
C ASN A 91 8.51 16.55 21.97
N ARG A 92 8.24 17.29 20.91
CA ARG A 92 9.22 17.64 19.87
C ARG A 92 9.63 19.09 20.04
N TYR A 93 10.88 19.35 20.35
CA TYR A 93 11.43 20.68 20.36
C TYR A 93 12.08 20.97 19.03
N GLN A 94 11.55 21.95 18.31
CA GLN A 94 12.05 22.42 17.03
C GLN A 94 13.18 23.44 17.26
N LYS A 95 14.43 23.05 17.07
CA LYS A 95 15.59 23.97 17.28
C LYS A 95 15.55 25.21 16.38
N SER A 96 14.91 25.12 15.20
CA SER A 96 14.84 26.22 14.23
C SER A 96 14.01 27.42 14.67
N ASN A 97 13.00 27.23 15.52
CA ASN A 97 12.04 28.27 15.94
C ASN A 97 11.76 28.27 17.44
N GLY A 98 12.36 27.34 18.21
CA GLY A 98 12.18 27.24 19.66
C GLY A 98 10.79 26.76 20.10
N ARG A 99 10.05 26.07 19.22
CA ARG A 99 8.68 25.64 19.47
C ARG A 99 8.61 24.20 19.99
N PHE A 100 7.70 23.99 20.94
CA PHE A 100 7.31 22.63 21.38
C PHE A 100 6.01 22.19 20.69
N ASP A 101 6.02 20.96 20.15
CA ASP A 101 4.82 20.22 19.81
C ASP A 101 4.65 19.08 20.82
N VAL A 102 3.44 18.92 21.37
CA VAL A 102 3.13 17.95 22.42
C VAL A 102 2.23 16.86 21.89
N TYR A 103 2.61 15.61 22.11
CA TYR A 103 1.85 14.40 21.76
C TYR A 103 1.46 13.66 23.03
N THR A 104 0.16 13.37 23.18
CA THR A 104 -0.39 12.65 24.34
C THR A 104 -1.14 11.39 23.91
N ALA A 105 -1.45 10.50 24.86
CA ALA A 105 -2.27 9.33 24.59
C ALA A 105 -3.69 9.73 24.16
N GLY A 106 -4.24 8.96 23.22
CA GLY A 106 -5.59 9.15 22.69
C GLY A 106 -6.22 7.81 22.29
N HIS A 107 -7.48 7.87 21.83
CA HIS A 107 -8.21 6.68 21.38
C HIS A 107 -8.00 6.34 19.91
N GLU A 108 -7.24 7.15 19.20
CA GLU A 108 -6.97 6.94 17.77
C GLU A 108 -5.81 5.96 17.58
N THR A 109 -5.87 5.20 16.49
CA THR A 109 -4.85 4.19 16.16
C THR A 109 -3.44 4.74 16.00
N GLU A 110 -3.32 6.05 15.79
CA GLU A 110 -2.05 6.75 15.58
C GLU A 110 -1.62 7.63 16.76
N SER A 111 -2.38 7.62 17.84
CA SER A 111 -1.99 8.28 19.07
C SER A 111 -1.08 7.39 19.92
N LEU A 112 -0.35 8.02 20.84
CA LEU A 112 0.42 7.27 21.82
C LEU A 112 -0.49 6.32 22.61
N THR A 113 0.00 5.11 22.86
CA THR A 113 -0.71 4.13 23.68
C THR A 113 -0.75 4.52 25.16
N HIS A 114 0.18 5.38 25.60
CA HIS A 114 0.27 5.93 26.95
C HIS A 114 1.06 7.23 26.97
N SER A 115 0.63 8.24 27.73
CA SER A 115 1.32 9.55 27.77
C SER A 115 2.67 9.53 28.50
N SER A 116 2.88 8.62 29.44
CA SER A 116 4.16 8.54 30.15
C SER A 116 5.20 7.78 29.34
N ILE A 117 6.17 8.52 28.79
CA ILE A 117 7.27 7.99 28.02
C ILE A 117 8.45 7.66 28.96
N TRP A 118 8.93 6.43 28.87
CA TRP A 118 10.04 5.94 29.71
C TRP A 118 11.39 6.10 29.07
N CYS A 119 11.51 5.74 27.79
CA CYS A 119 12.75 5.82 27.02
C CYS A 119 12.48 6.10 25.54
N ILE A 120 13.46 6.68 24.85
CA ILE A 120 13.45 6.97 23.42
C ILE A 120 14.72 6.41 22.81
N VAL A 121 14.60 5.58 21.77
CA VAL A 121 15.74 5.03 21.04
C VAL A 121 15.57 5.30 19.54
N LYS A 122 16.61 5.85 18.91
CA LYS A 122 16.66 6.03 17.45
C LYS A 122 17.41 4.86 16.83
N ASP A 123 16.79 4.18 15.87
CA ASP A 123 17.46 3.12 15.11
C ASP A 123 18.28 3.67 13.94
N ALA A 124 18.96 2.76 13.22
CA ALA A 124 19.81 3.12 12.08
C ALA A 124 19.06 3.71 10.90
N GLN A 125 17.74 3.49 10.81
CA GLN A 125 16.87 4.07 9.77
C GLN A 125 16.31 5.45 10.18
N GLY A 126 16.54 5.89 11.42
CA GLY A 126 15.98 7.12 11.99
C GLY A 126 14.59 6.94 12.61
N THR A 127 14.11 5.70 12.71
CA THR A 127 12.85 5.39 13.40
C THR A 127 13.06 5.58 14.92
N LEU A 128 12.16 6.31 15.54
CA LEU A 128 12.14 6.51 16.99
C LEU A 128 11.26 5.42 17.63
N TRP A 129 11.84 4.74 18.60
CA TRP A 129 11.18 3.72 19.42
C TRP A 129 10.93 4.29 20.81
N LEU A 130 9.69 4.29 21.23
CA LEU A 130 9.23 4.88 22.47
C LEU A 130 8.76 3.79 23.43
N GLY A 131 9.52 3.54 24.48
CA GLY A 131 9.04 2.71 25.58
C GLY A 131 8.10 3.53 26.47
N THR A 132 6.87 3.07 26.67
CA THR A 132 5.89 3.71 27.54
C THR A 132 5.74 2.98 28.87
N TYR A 133 5.21 3.65 29.89
CA TYR A 133 5.13 3.06 31.24
C TYR A 133 4.21 1.84 31.31
N PHE A 134 3.03 1.88 30.68
CA PHE A 134 2.06 0.77 30.66
C PHE A 134 1.53 0.43 29.26
N GLY A 135 1.83 1.20 28.24
CA GLY A 135 1.26 1.06 26.89
C GLY A 135 2.11 0.24 25.92
N GLY A 136 3.20 -0.41 26.39
CA GLY A 136 4.12 -1.13 25.53
C GLY A 136 5.06 -0.22 24.76
N VAL A 137 5.32 -0.54 23.48
CA VAL A 137 6.26 0.19 22.63
C VAL A 137 5.51 0.84 21.47
N ASN A 138 5.74 2.13 21.27
CA ASN A 138 5.33 2.87 20.10
C ASN A 138 6.55 3.10 19.20
N TYR A 139 6.33 3.19 17.90
CA TYR A 139 7.38 3.58 16.97
C TYR A 139 6.84 4.43 15.83
N PHE A 140 7.64 5.36 15.35
CA PHE A 140 7.37 6.16 14.16
C PHE A 140 8.68 6.72 13.60
N ASN A 141 8.67 7.15 12.33
CA ASN A 141 9.84 7.77 11.73
C ASN A 141 9.51 9.21 11.32
N PRO A 142 10.12 10.22 12.00
CA PRO A 142 9.82 11.65 11.76
C PRO A 142 10.09 12.13 10.32
N GLU A 143 10.97 11.46 9.57
CA GLU A 143 11.25 11.82 8.17
C GLU A 143 10.12 11.43 7.21
N TYR A 144 9.25 10.49 7.63
CA TYR A 144 8.14 9.97 6.83
C TYR A 144 6.77 10.39 7.38
N GLU A 145 6.72 11.17 8.45
CA GLU A 145 5.55 11.87 8.98
C GLU A 145 5.31 13.15 8.16
N ILE A 146 5.02 12.97 6.87
CA ILE A 146 4.91 14.08 5.92
C ILE A 146 3.51 14.71 5.90
N TYR A 147 2.51 14.05 6.49
CA TYR A 147 1.11 14.45 6.41
C TYR A 147 0.67 15.21 7.65
N THR A 148 0.10 16.41 7.45
CA THR A 148 -0.67 17.14 8.47
C THR A 148 -2.15 16.81 8.30
N ARG A 149 -2.86 16.52 9.37
CA ARG A 149 -4.28 16.15 9.33
C ARG A 149 -5.16 17.26 9.89
N TYR A 150 -6.27 17.50 9.22
CA TYR A 150 -7.30 18.45 9.62
C TYR A 150 -8.63 17.71 9.74
N LYS A 151 -9.23 17.77 10.92
CA LYS A 151 -10.48 17.07 11.23
C LYS A 151 -11.62 18.04 11.43
N ALA A 152 -12.85 17.51 11.36
CA ALA A 152 -14.03 18.26 11.79
C ALA A 152 -13.95 18.52 13.29
N SER A 153 -14.39 19.71 13.70
CA SER A 153 -14.42 20.16 15.09
C SER A 153 -15.80 20.71 15.45
N ASP A 154 -16.11 20.72 16.72
CA ASP A 154 -17.31 21.37 17.24
C ASP A 154 -17.11 22.90 17.39
N THR A 155 -15.86 23.36 17.33
CA THR A 155 -15.49 24.77 17.47
C THR A 155 -14.88 25.31 16.18
N GLU A 156 -15.34 26.50 15.77
CA GLU A 156 -14.95 27.13 14.49
C GLU A 156 -13.44 27.33 14.33
N ARG A 157 -12.73 27.73 15.38
CA ARG A 157 -11.30 28.03 15.30
C ARG A 157 -10.41 26.80 15.15
N ASP A 158 -10.86 25.66 15.65
CA ASP A 158 -9.98 24.51 15.91
C ASP A 158 -10.00 23.47 14.79
N GLY A 159 -10.94 23.59 13.82
CA GLY A 159 -11.03 22.61 12.76
C GLY A 159 -12.09 22.88 11.70
N LEU A 160 -12.33 21.87 10.89
CA LEU A 160 -13.27 21.93 9.78
C LEU A 160 -14.74 21.86 10.27
N SER A 161 -15.63 22.48 9.52
CA SER A 161 -17.08 22.45 9.80
C SER A 161 -17.75 21.12 9.42
N SER A 162 -17.12 20.33 8.56
CA SER A 162 -17.58 19.00 8.09
C SER A 162 -16.37 18.12 7.77
N SER A 163 -16.54 16.83 7.90
CA SER A 163 -15.52 15.84 7.52
C SER A 163 -15.47 15.55 6.02
N ILE A 164 -16.51 15.93 5.25
CA ILE A 164 -16.59 15.68 3.81
C ILE A 164 -16.13 16.92 3.07
N ILE A 165 -14.95 16.83 2.49
CA ILE A 165 -14.23 17.93 1.85
C ILE A 165 -14.42 17.86 0.34
N GLY A 166 -14.67 19.02 -0.28
CA GLY A 166 -14.77 19.19 -1.73
C GLY A 166 -13.69 20.11 -2.29
N ARG A 167 -14.03 20.87 -3.32
CA ARG A 167 -13.10 21.78 -4.02
C ARG A 167 -12.48 22.82 -3.09
N MET A 168 -11.25 23.17 -3.40
CA MET A 168 -10.47 24.14 -2.62
C MET A 168 -9.85 25.17 -3.56
N ILE A 169 -9.58 26.38 -3.05
CA ILE A 169 -8.85 27.41 -3.75
C ILE A 169 -8.07 28.31 -2.78
N GLU A 170 -6.91 28.78 -3.19
CA GLU A 170 -6.07 29.71 -2.44
C GLU A 170 -6.39 31.16 -2.84
N ASP A 171 -6.59 32.05 -1.86
CA ASP A 171 -6.73 33.50 -2.11
C ASP A 171 -5.37 34.22 -2.27
N LYS A 172 -5.41 35.53 -2.52
CA LYS A 172 -4.20 36.36 -2.68
C LYS A 172 -3.30 36.42 -1.45
N ASP A 173 -3.88 36.21 -0.24
CA ASP A 173 -3.18 36.29 1.03
C ASP A 173 -2.61 34.91 1.47
N GLY A 174 -2.87 33.88 0.69
CA GLY A 174 -2.44 32.48 0.93
C GLY A 174 -3.37 31.71 1.86
N ASN A 175 -4.61 32.20 2.11
CA ASN A 175 -5.61 31.44 2.86
C ASN A 175 -6.29 30.43 1.94
N LEU A 176 -6.62 29.26 2.47
CA LEU A 176 -7.30 28.21 1.73
C LEU A 176 -8.81 28.25 1.99
N TRP A 177 -9.57 28.41 0.92
CA TRP A 177 -11.03 28.33 0.95
C TRP A 177 -11.46 26.92 0.56
N ILE A 178 -12.26 26.26 1.40
CA ILE A 178 -12.56 24.83 1.35
C ILE A 178 -14.06 24.65 1.29
N CYS A 179 -14.56 24.11 0.20
CA CYS A 179 -15.95 23.69 0.08
C CYS A 179 -16.18 22.40 0.87
N THR A 180 -17.33 22.29 1.49
CA THR A 180 -17.71 21.07 2.24
C THR A 180 -19.12 20.62 1.90
N GLU A 181 -19.39 19.35 2.14
CA GLU A 181 -20.76 18.83 2.12
C GLU A 181 -21.40 18.96 3.49
N GLY A 182 -22.43 19.81 3.56
CA GLY A 182 -23.21 20.06 4.78
C GLY A 182 -22.63 21.07 5.76
N GLY A 183 -21.37 21.48 5.62
CA GLY A 183 -20.70 22.46 6.49
C GLY A 183 -20.53 23.87 5.93
N GLY A 184 -20.96 24.12 4.67
CA GLY A 184 -20.74 25.38 3.98
C GLY A 184 -19.32 25.49 3.42
N VAL A 185 -18.69 26.67 3.60
CA VAL A 185 -17.32 26.96 3.19
C VAL A 185 -16.46 27.22 4.43
N ASN A 186 -15.27 26.63 4.47
CA ASN A 186 -14.28 26.91 5.50
C ASN A 186 -13.18 27.80 4.91
N VAL A 187 -12.73 28.80 5.64
CA VAL A 187 -11.54 29.58 5.34
C VAL A 187 -10.46 29.17 6.32
N TYR A 188 -9.41 28.54 5.84
CA TYR A 188 -8.26 28.16 6.65
C TYR A 188 -7.18 29.24 6.53
N TYR A 189 -6.94 29.95 7.61
CA TYR A 189 -5.89 30.93 7.73
C TYR A 189 -4.57 30.20 8.01
N ARG A 190 -3.83 29.89 6.94
CA ARG A 190 -2.63 29.02 7.01
C ARG A 190 -1.54 29.57 7.94
N LYS A 191 -1.38 30.90 8.02
CA LYS A 191 -0.37 31.55 8.88
C LYS A 191 -0.70 31.43 10.36
N GLU A 192 -1.98 31.56 10.71
CA GLU A 192 -2.49 31.50 12.07
C GLU A 192 -2.82 30.07 12.51
N GLY A 193 -3.03 29.16 11.57
CA GLY A 193 -3.47 27.78 11.83
C GLY A 193 -4.92 27.68 12.32
N THR A 194 -5.77 28.66 11.97
CA THR A 194 -7.16 28.73 12.46
C THR A 194 -8.17 28.70 11.32
N PHE A 195 -9.40 28.35 11.64
CA PHE A 195 -10.50 28.25 10.69
C PHE A 195 -11.58 29.29 10.93
N ARG A 196 -12.31 29.65 9.88
CA ARG A 196 -13.57 30.38 9.89
C ARG A 196 -14.58 29.66 9.02
N TRP A 197 -15.87 29.59 9.46
CA TRP A 197 -16.94 28.91 8.75
C TRP A 197 -17.96 29.89 8.15
N LEU A 198 -18.27 29.74 6.89
CA LEU A 198 -19.34 30.44 6.21
C LEU A 198 -20.46 29.44 5.95
N ARG A 199 -21.47 29.47 6.83
CA ARG A 199 -22.62 28.56 6.79
C ARG A 199 -23.87 29.29 6.33
N HIS A 200 -24.82 28.54 5.78
CA HIS A 200 -26.16 29.06 5.51
C HIS A 200 -26.90 29.38 6.81
N GLU A 201 -27.40 30.61 6.91
CA GLU A 201 -28.24 31.06 8.01
C GLU A 201 -29.49 31.72 7.43
N GLU A 202 -30.66 31.20 7.75
CA GLU A 202 -31.92 31.69 7.22
C GLU A 202 -32.15 33.16 7.60
N GLY A 203 -32.54 34.00 6.63
CA GLY A 203 -32.80 35.42 6.85
C GLY A 203 -31.57 36.29 7.08
N ARG A 204 -30.37 35.77 7.00
CA ARG A 204 -29.10 36.51 7.15
C ARG A 204 -28.33 36.60 5.85
N ASN A 205 -27.33 37.52 5.86
CA ASN A 205 -26.36 37.63 4.77
C ASN A 205 -25.38 36.45 4.82
N SER A 206 -25.72 35.33 4.23
CA SER A 206 -24.96 34.10 4.27
C SER A 206 -25.01 33.38 2.91
N ILE A 207 -24.20 32.34 2.74
CA ILE A 207 -24.29 31.45 1.58
C ILE A 207 -25.70 30.80 1.47
N SER A 208 -26.17 30.52 0.27
CA SER A 208 -27.53 30.05 0.02
C SER A 208 -27.79 28.60 0.43
N HIS A 209 -26.75 27.77 0.58
CA HIS A 209 -26.83 26.35 0.95
C HIS A 209 -25.51 25.83 1.52
N ASN A 210 -25.57 24.88 2.47
CA ASN A 210 -24.37 24.34 3.13
C ASN A 210 -23.64 23.23 2.33
N ASN A 211 -24.20 22.73 1.24
CA ASN A 211 -23.51 21.80 0.36
C ASN A 211 -22.96 22.56 -0.84
N VAL A 212 -21.64 22.79 -0.83
CA VAL A 212 -20.93 23.63 -1.81
C VAL A 212 -20.07 22.72 -2.69
N LYS A 213 -20.28 22.78 -4.01
CA LYS A 213 -19.65 21.88 -5.00
C LYS A 213 -18.60 22.55 -5.87
N ALA A 214 -18.73 23.85 -6.10
CA ALA A 214 -17.83 24.60 -6.97
C ALA A 214 -17.36 25.89 -6.29
N ILE A 215 -16.15 26.32 -6.59
CA ILE A 215 -15.56 27.55 -6.08
C ILE A 215 -14.66 28.17 -7.15
N TYR A 216 -14.72 29.50 -7.28
CA TYR A 216 -13.82 30.27 -8.11
C TYR A 216 -13.47 31.58 -7.42
N TYR A 217 -12.19 31.97 -7.44
CA TYR A 217 -11.68 33.23 -6.91
C TYR A 217 -11.39 34.20 -8.03
N ASP A 218 -12.19 35.27 -8.13
CA ASP A 218 -11.96 36.42 -8.99
C ASP A 218 -11.10 37.44 -8.23
N GLU A 219 -9.79 37.34 -8.40
CA GLU A 219 -8.82 38.22 -7.73
C GLU A 219 -8.98 39.68 -8.15
N LYS A 220 -9.24 39.96 -9.45
CA LYS A 220 -9.42 41.31 -9.98
C LYS A 220 -10.66 42.01 -9.42
N GLY A 221 -11.76 41.26 -9.34
CA GLY A 221 -13.01 41.74 -8.79
C GLY A 221 -13.09 41.70 -7.28
N GLU A 222 -12.08 41.09 -6.58
CA GLU A 222 -12.11 40.78 -5.14
C GLU A 222 -13.41 40.07 -4.73
N ARG A 223 -13.76 39.02 -5.47
CA ARG A 223 -15.01 38.26 -5.34
C ARG A 223 -14.71 36.77 -5.22
N MET A 224 -15.48 36.07 -4.37
CA MET A 224 -15.53 34.63 -4.35
C MET A 224 -16.87 34.15 -4.92
N TRP A 225 -16.83 33.20 -5.82
CA TRP A 225 -17.97 32.55 -6.42
C TRP A 225 -18.12 31.13 -5.91
N PHE A 226 -19.34 30.76 -5.52
CA PHE A 226 -19.64 29.43 -5.00
C PHE A 226 -20.82 28.83 -5.75
N GLY A 227 -20.63 27.62 -6.21
CA GLY A 227 -21.71 26.79 -6.76
C GLY A 227 -22.23 25.84 -5.69
N THR A 228 -23.53 25.89 -5.45
CA THR A 228 -24.15 25.08 -4.39
C THR A 228 -25.07 24.03 -4.96
N HIS A 229 -25.34 22.99 -4.14
CA HIS A 229 -26.37 22.01 -4.42
C HIS A 229 -27.72 22.52 -3.95
N LEU A 230 -28.61 22.87 -4.88
CA LEU A 230 -29.95 23.41 -4.67
C LEU A 230 -30.04 24.91 -4.26
N GLY A 231 -28.91 25.62 -4.15
CA GLY A 231 -28.92 27.04 -3.78
C GLY A 231 -28.51 27.99 -4.91
N GLY A 232 -28.19 27.47 -6.09
CA GLY A 232 -27.74 28.23 -7.25
C GLY A 232 -26.28 28.70 -7.12
N LEU A 233 -25.96 29.80 -7.85
CA LEU A 233 -24.68 30.46 -7.84
C LEU A 233 -24.66 31.57 -6.80
N ASN A 234 -23.60 31.66 -6.00
CA ASN A 234 -23.40 32.68 -4.97
C ASN A 234 -22.17 33.51 -5.27
N LYS A 235 -22.29 34.84 -5.12
CA LYS A 235 -21.19 35.77 -5.16
C LYS A 235 -20.96 36.35 -3.76
N LEU A 236 -19.76 36.26 -3.24
CA LEU A 236 -19.31 36.97 -2.04
C LEU A 236 -18.38 38.07 -2.44
N ASP A 237 -18.77 39.32 -2.21
CA ASP A 237 -17.91 40.47 -2.32
C ASP A 237 -17.00 40.56 -1.09
N LEU A 238 -15.69 40.37 -1.27
CA LEU A 238 -14.70 40.32 -0.18
C LEU A 238 -14.47 41.66 0.51
N ARG A 239 -14.75 42.77 -0.16
CA ARG A 239 -14.60 44.13 0.43
C ARG A 239 -15.74 44.44 1.39
N THR A 240 -16.97 44.07 1.00
CA THR A 240 -18.18 44.39 1.76
C THR A 240 -18.66 43.24 2.63
N ASN A 241 -18.10 42.04 2.44
CA ASN A 241 -18.52 40.78 3.06
C ASN A 241 -20.02 40.49 2.81
N ARG A 242 -20.50 40.76 1.60
CA ARG A 242 -21.91 40.63 1.22
C ARG A 242 -22.11 39.52 0.20
N PHE A 243 -23.09 38.64 0.46
CA PHE A 243 -23.54 37.63 -0.46
C PHE A 243 -24.62 38.14 -1.41
N THR A 244 -24.55 37.69 -2.68
CA THR A 244 -25.61 37.81 -3.69
C THR A 244 -25.89 36.45 -4.24
N HIS A 245 -27.17 36.09 -4.45
CA HIS A 245 -27.59 34.77 -4.90
C HIS A 245 -28.26 34.84 -6.27
N TYR A 246 -27.88 33.98 -7.16
CA TYR A 246 -28.48 33.82 -8.50
C TYR A 246 -29.08 32.43 -8.59
N ARG A 247 -30.36 32.37 -9.03
CA ARG A 247 -31.12 31.14 -9.08
C ARG A 247 -31.79 30.94 -10.45
N MET A 248 -32.15 29.71 -10.73
CA MET A 248 -33.02 29.37 -11.86
C MET A 248 -34.38 30.01 -11.67
N LYS A 249 -34.96 30.56 -12.79
CA LYS A 249 -36.34 31.07 -12.88
C LYS A 249 -36.95 30.50 -14.15
N GLU A 250 -38.11 29.84 -14.05
CA GLU A 250 -38.75 29.16 -15.16
C GLU A 250 -39.11 30.10 -16.33
N ASP A 251 -39.52 31.33 -16.00
CA ASP A 251 -39.99 32.33 -17.01
C ASP A 251 -38.86 33.28 -17.46
N ASP A 252 -37.63 33.09 -17.01
CA ASP A 252 -36.50 33.99 -17.33
C ASP A 252 -35.41 33.22 -18.11
N PRO A 253 -35.33 33.40 -19.44
CA PRO A 253 -34.34 32.71 -20.29
C PRO A 253 -32.90 33.16 -19.99
N HIS A 254 -32.72 34.26 -19.24
CA HIS A 254 -31.43 34.78 -18.83
C HIS A 254 -31.06 34.35 -17.40
N SER A 255 -31.80 33.45 -16.80
CA SER A 255 -31.46 32.81 -15.52
C SER A 255 -30.64 31.53 -15.70
N LEU A 256 -30.12 31.02 -14.61
CA LEU A 256 -29.35 29.76 -14.59
C LEU A 256 -30.19 28.56 -15.14
N PRO A 257 -29.55 27.59 -15.82
CA PRO A 257 -30.24 26.38 -16.29
C PRO A 257 -30.70 25.46 -15.13
N SER A 258 -30.07 25.56 -13.97
CA SER A 258 -30.40 24.78 -12.78
C SER A 258 -29.82 25.42 -11.51
N ASP A 259 -30.46 25.22 -10.36
CA ASP A 259 -29.95 25.61 -9.03
C ASP A 259 -28.87 24.64 -8.49
N ILE A 260 -28.60 23.55 -9.19
CA ILE A 260 -27.53 22.64 -8.87
C ILE A 260 -26.31 22.99 -9.73
N ILE A 261 -25.40 23.73 -9.15
CA ILE A 261 -24.15 24.12 -9.78
C ILE A 261 -23.07 23.06 -9.50
N ARG A 262 -22.40 22.65 -10.55
CA ARG A 262 -21.40 21.57 -10.47
C ARG A 262 -19.99 22.10 -10.64
N ASP A 263 -19.79 23.09 -11.54
CA ASP A 263 -18.49 23.66 -11.80
C ASP A 263 -18.58 25.12 -12.24
N ILE A 264 -17.50 25.89 -12.02
CA ILE A 264 -17.36 27.29 -12.40
C ILE A 264 -15.95 27.50 -12.96
N THR A 265 -15.86 27.91 -14.23
CA THR A 265 -14.59 28.16 -14.92
C THR A 265 -14.57 29.57 -15.52
N PRO A 266 -13.49 30.36 -15.35
CA PRO A 266 -13.39 31.68 -15.95
C PRO A 266 -13.23 31.61 -17.47
N PHE A 267 -13.85 32.57 -18.18
CA PHE A 267 -13.67 32.76 -19.60
C PHE A 267 -13.71 34.27 -19.94
N HIS A 268 -12.55 34.85 -20.20
CA HIS A 268 -12.37 36.31 -20.29
C HIS A 268 -12.90 37.04 -19.06
N ASP A 269 -13.83 37.96 -19.20
CA ASP A 269 -14.47 38.69 -18.10
C ASP A 269 -15.80 38.05 -17.63
N GLN A 270 -16.11 36.84 -18.12
CA GLN A 270 -17.31 36.08 -17.81
C GLN A 270 -16.98 34.73 -17.11
N LEU A 271 -18.01 34.05 -16.63
CA LEU A 271 -17.91 32.75 -16.01
C LEU A 271 -18.69 31.72 -16.83
N ILE A 272 -18.07 30.60 -17.15
CA ILE A 272 -18.76 29.41 -17.63
C ILE A 272 -19.23 28.65 -16.43
N VAL A 273 -20.54 28.42 -16.32
CA VAL A 273 -21.16 27.74 -15.18
C VAL A 273 -21.77 26.43 -15.67
N GLY A 274 -21.22 25.34 -15.18
CA GLY A 274 -21.70 23.97 -15.38
C GLY A 274 -22.74 23.61 -14.35
N THR A 275 -23.88 23.12 -14.81
CA THR A 275 -25.01 22.77 -13.95
C THR A 275 -25.47 21.34 -14.17
N GLN A 276 -26.45 20.91 -13.41
CA GLN A 276 -27.10 19.61 -13.63
C GLN A 276 -27.86 19.56 -14.97
N ASN A 277 -28.31 20.71 -15.52
CA ASN A 277 -29.14 20.77 -16.73
C ASN A 277 -28.50 21.65 -17.81
N GLY A 278 -27.21 21.53 -18.05
CA GLY A 278 -26.52 22.25 -19.11
C GLY A 278 -25.50 23.24 -18.64
N VAL A 279 -24.98 24.04 -19.56
CA VAL A 279 -23.92 25.02 -19.36
C VAL A 279 -24.43 26.40 -19.74
N CYS A 280 -24.01 27.42 -19.00
CA CYS A 280 -24.27 28.80 -19.36
C CYS A 280 -23.02 29.66 -19.22
N LEU A 281 -23.01 30.76 -20.00
CA LEU A 281 -22.07 31.84 -19.88
C LEU A 281 -22.70 32.94 -19.01
N PHE A 282 -22.17 33.16 -17.83
CA PHE A 282 -22.64 34.12 -16.85
C PHE A 282 -21.79 35.40 -16.90
N ASP A 283 -22.42 36.54 -17.05
CA ASP A 283 -21.77 37.86 -17.04
C ASP A 283 -21.86 38.47 -15.63
N PRO A 284 -20.74 38.64 -14.92
CA PRO A 284 -20.72 39.21 -13.57
C PRO A 284 -21.14 40.68 -13.47
N GLU A 285 -21.07 41.43 -14.55
CA GLU A 285 -21.41 42.88 -14.55
C GLU A 285 -22.89 43.11 -14.83
N THR A 286 -23.46 42.40 -15.80
CA THR A 286 -24.89 42.46 -16.10
C THR A 286 -25.75 41.51 -15.25
N GLU A 287 -25.09 40.57 -14.53
CA GLU A 287 -25.70 39.54 -13.70
C GLU A 287 -26.69 38.65 -14.49
N THR A 288 -26.43 38.47 -15.78
CA THR A 288 -27.25 37.65 -16.67
C THR A 288 -26.53 36.40 -17.14
N CYS A 289 -27.32 35.40 -17.50
CA CYS A 289 -26.89 34.08 -17.95
C CYS A 289 -27.32 33.83 -19.38
N GLN A 290 -26.39 33.51 -20.27
CA GLN A 290 -26.67 32.98 -21.61
C GLN A 290 -26.53 31.47 -21.58
N GLN A 291 -27.66 30.75 -21.73
CA GLN A 291 -27.63 29.28 -21.82
C GLN A 291 -26.97 28.85 -23.14
N LEU A 292 -25.91 28.05 -23.07
CA LEU A 292 -25.20 27.53 -24.23
C LEU A 292 -25.90 26.25 -24.75
N PHE A 293 -25.89 26.05 -26.05
CA PHE A 293 -26.33 24.81 -26.75
C PHE A 293 -27.81 24.41 -26.52
N LYS A 294 -28.65 25.26 -25.95
CA LYS A 294 -30.03 24.95 -25.58
C LYS A 294 -30.86 24.41 -26.76
N ASP A 295 -30.61 24.96 -27.97
CA ASP A 295 -31.40 24.70 -29.15
C ASP A 295 -30.86 23.56 -30.03
N THR A 296 -29.77 22.93 -29.65
CA THR A 296 -29.15 21.80 -30.35
C THR A 296 -29.47 20.47 -29.64
N ARG A 297 -29.61 19.39 -30.42
CA ARG A 297 -29.86 18.04 -29.88
C ARG A 297 -28.68 17.58 -29.02
N GLU A 298 -27.48 17.82 -29.50
CA GLU A 298 -26.23 17.51 -28.80
C GLU A 298 -26.10 18.29 -27.50
N GLY A 299 -26.45 19.58 -27.50
CA GLY A 299 -26.41 20.42 -26.32
C GLY A 299 -27.45 20.06 -25.27
N GLN A 300 -28.64 19.61 -25.68
CA GLN A 300 -29.69 19.12 -24.77
C GLN A 300 -29.28 17.82 -24.05
N ALA A 301 -28.31 17.07 -24.60
CA ALA A 301 -27.73 15.90 -23.96
C ALA A 301 -26.67 16.25 -22.86
N ILE A 302 -26.14 17.50 -22.88
CA ILE A 302 -25.20 17.98 -21.88
C ILE A 302 -25.93 18.16 -20.54
N LYS A 303 -25.88 17.12 -19.69
CA LYS A 303 -26.45 17.11 -18.36
C LYS A 303 -25.44 16.63 -17.37
N MET A 304 -25.65 16.96 -16.09
CA MET A 304 -24.74 16.55 -15.01
C MET A 304 -23.26 16.83 -15.36
N VAL A 305 -22.96 18.10 -15.59
CA VAL A 305 -21.59 18.54 -15.90
C VAL A 305 -20.68 18.15 -14.75
N ALA A 306 -19.67 17.34 -15.01
CA ALA A 306 -18.70 16.89 -14.01
C ALA A 306 -17.56 17.90 -13.88
N ASP A 307 -17.05 18.42 -15.02
CA ASP A 307 -15.91 19.32 -15.06
C ASP A 307 -15.98 20.22 -16.30
N LEU A 308 -15.42 21.42 -16.20
CA LEU A 308 -15.28 22.41 -17.27
C LEU A 308 -13.83 22.87 -17.37
N PHE A 309 -13.29 22.82 -18.56
CA PHE A 309 -11.92 23.26 -18.78
C PHE A 309 -11.81 24.10 -20.07
N VAL A 310 -11.17 25.26 -19.99
CA VAL A 310 -10.82 26.06 -21.18
C VAL A 310 -9.34 25.91 -21.45
N ASP A 311 -8.99 25.36 -22.61
CA ASP A 311 -7.61 25.15 -22.99
C ASP A 311 -6.93 26.44 -23.50
N ARG A 312 -5.61 26.38 -23.74
CA ARG A 312 -4.84 27.53 -24.22
C ARG A 312 -5.25 28.05 -25.60
N ASP A 313 -5.95 27.21 -26.36
CA ASP A 313 -6.50 27.56 -27.69
C ASP A 313 -7.94 28.13 -27.60
N SER A 314 -8.39 28.44 -26.38
CA SER A 314 -9.76 28.91 -26.08
C SER A 314 -10.85 27.92 -26.50
N THR A 315 -10.54 26.61 -26.50
CA THR A 315 -11.54 25.55 -26.66
C THR A 315 -12.12 25.21 -25.30
N LEU A 316 -13.42 25.25 -25.16
CA LEU A 316 -14.13 24.80 -23.97
C LEU A 316 -14.32 23.28 -24.07
N TRP A 317 -13.81 22.57 -23.06
CA TRP A 317 -14.01 21.15 -22.85
C TRP A 317 -15.03 20.94 -21.72
N ILE A 318 -16.02 20.09 -21.97
CA ILE A 318 -17.13 19.82 -21.04
C ILE A 318 -17.20 18.32 -20.79
N ALA A 319 -16.92 17.90 -19.58
CA ALA A 319 -17.18 16.53 -19.13
C ALA A 319 -18.65 16.41 -18.71
N ALA A 320 -19.43 15.58 -19.39
CA ALA A 320 -20.83 15.33 -19.07
C ALA A 320 -21.01 13.86 -18.69
N THR A 321 -21.49 13.61 -17.48
CA THR A 321 -21.60 12.26 -16.92
C THR A 321 -22.45 11.34 -17.81
N GLY A 322 -21.89 10.23 -18.27
CA GLY A 322 -22.55 9.26 -19.17
C GLY A 322 -22.54 9.64 -20.64
N GLU A 323 -22.12 10.87 -21.00
CA GLU A 323 -22.14 11.38 -22.37
C GLU A 323 -20.72 11.59 -22.95
N GLY A 324 -19.66 11.31 -22.19
CA GLY A 324 -18.27 11.52 -22.58
C GLY A 324 -17.85 12.96 -22.44
N VAL A 325 -17.07 13.48 -23.41
CA VAL A 325 -16.52 14.83 -23.41
C VAL A 325 -16.97 15.58 -24.65
N TYR A 326 -17.35 16.83 -24.46
CA TYR A 326 -17.63 17.76 -25.55
C TYR A 326 -16.50 18.77 -25.65
N SER A 327 -16.06 19.10 -26.88
CA SER A 327 -15.23 20.23 -27.18
C SER A 327 -16.04 21.28 -27.94
N TYR A 328 -15.94 22.54 -27.51
CA TYR A 328 -16.61 23.66 -28.16
C TYR A 328 -15.65 24.78 -28.47
N ARG A 329 -15.68 25.25 -29.71
CA ARG A 329 -14.88 26.39 -30.16
C ARG A 329 -15.78 27.59 -30.41
N PHE A 330 -15.57 28.65 -29.63
CA PHE A 330 -16.37 29.89 -29.72
C PHE A 330 -16.19 30.62 -31.06
N ASP A 331 -15.01 30.49 -31.72
CA ASP A 331 -14.69 31.14 -32.99
C ASP A 331 -15.43 30.52 -34.18
N THR A 332 -15.77 29.23 -34.14
CA THR A 332 -16.41 28.49 -35.23
C THR A 332 -17.80 28.01 -34.90
N ASP A 333 -18.26 28.24 -33.66
CA ASP A 333 -19.55 27.71 -33.13
C ASP A 333 -19.68 26.18 -33.31
N LYS A 334 -18.55 25.46 -33.22
CA LYS A 334 -18.52 24.02 -33.48
C LYS A 334 -18.45 23.24 -32.17
N LEU A 335 -19.48 22.42 -31.93
CA LEU A 335 -19.57 21.46 -30.84
C LEU A 335 -19.25 20.06 -31.35
N ILE A 336 -18.31 19.35 -30.73
CA ILE A 336 -17.93 17.96 -31.04
C ILE A 336 -18.08 17.13 -29.77
N ASN A 337 -18.68 15.94 -29.90
CA ASN A 337 -18.78 14.98 -28.79
C ASN A 337 -17.85 13.79 -29.03
N TYR A 338 -17.00 13.49 -28.04
CA TYR A 338 -16.15 12.29 -27.97
C TYR A 338 -16.78 11.31 -26.99
N ARG A 339 -17.20 10.16 -27.51
CA ARG A 339 -17.84 9.09 -26.71
C ARG A 339 -17.02 7.80 -26.79
N HIS A 340 -17.19 6.98 -25.78
CA HIS A 340 -16.66 5.62 -25.78
C HIS A 340 -17.41 4.75 -26.81
N ASP A 341 -16.66 4.13 -27.70
CA ASP A 341 -17.16 3.11 -28.65
C ASP A 341 -16.72 1.73 -28.19
N SER A 342 -17.64 0.97 -27.61
CA SER A 342 -17.39 -0.38 -27.09
C SER A 342 -17.03 -1.42 -28.17
N THR A 343 -17.16 -1.08 -29.46
CA THR A 343 -16.76 -1.96 -30.56
C THR A 343 -15.27 -1.87 -30.88
N ILE A 344 -14.60 -0.85 -30.36
CA ILE A 344 -13.16 -0.64 -30.51
C ILE A 344 -12.46 -1.20 -29.28
N PRO A 345 -11.59 -2.22 -29.41
CA PRO A 345 -10.79 -2.71 -28.27
C PRO A 345 -9.90 -1.59 -27.73
N ASN A 346 -9.83 -1.44 -26.41
CA ASN A 346 -8.86 -0.58 -25.74
C ASN A 346 -7.45 -1.21 -25.86
N ASP A 347 -6.90 -1.32 -27.07
CA ASP A 347 -5.58 -1.91 -27.31
C ASP A 347 -4.51 -0.82 -27.30
N VAL A 348 -3.32 -1.20 -26.79
CA VAL A 348 -2.20 -0.30 -26.42
C VAL A 348 -1.65 0.49 -27.61
N ASP A 349 -1.82 0.00 -28.85
CA ASP A 349 -1.23 0.59 -30.06
C ASP A 349 -2.23 1.33 -30.95
N ASN A 350 -3.50 1.36 -30.58
CA ASN A 350 -4.53 2.01 -31.39
C ASN A 350 -4.95 3.35 -30.76
N HIS A 351 -4.37 4.42 -31.24
CA HIS A 351 -4.91 5.76 -31.08
C HIS A 351 -6.29 5.78 -31.74
N THR A 352 -7.35 5.74 -30.95
CA THR A 352 -8.72 5.79 -31.43
C THR A 352 -9.30 7.18 -31.16
N ASN A 353 -10.24 7.63 -31.97
CA ASN A 353 -11.05 8.82 -31.69
C ASN A 353 -12.13 8.58 -30.62
N SER A 354 -12.07 7.44 -29.95
CA SER A 354 -12.96 7.03 -28.86
C SER A 354 -12.28 7.25 -27.52
N ILE A 355 -12.90 8.02 -26.63
CA ILE A 355 -12.45 8.11 -25.23
C ILE A 355 -12.69 6.77 -24.51
N SER A 356 -11.87 6.44 -23.52
CA SER A 356 -11.91 5.12 -22.86
C SER A 356 -13.20 4.87 -22.05
N ASN A 357 -13.89 5.93 -21.58
CA ASN A 357 -15.13 5.85 -20.81
C ASN A 357 -15.99 7.09 -20.98
N ASN A 358 -17.32 6.92 -20.95
CA ASN A 358 -18.29 8.03 -21.03
C ASN A 358 -18.45 8.81 -19.70
N ASN A 359 -17.91 8.31 -18.61
CA ASN A 359 -17.88 9.01 -17.33
C ASN A 359 -16.51 9.64 -17.12
N VAL A 360 -16.36 10.87 -17.57
CA VAL A 360 -15.15 11.67 -17.37
C VAL A 360 -15.34 12.56 -16.15
N ASN A 361 -14.38 12.55 -15.25
CA ASN A 361 -14.46 13.26 -13.96
C ASN A 361 -13.69 14.58 -13.97
N SER A 362 -12.53 14.64 -14.60
CA SER A 362 -11.68 15.84 -14.60
C SER A 362 -10.91 15.97 -15.92
N ILE A 363 -10.67 17.21 -16.33
CA ILE A 363 -9.98 17.60 -17.55
C ILE A 363 -8.85 18.56 -17.17
N MET A 364 -7.64 18.33 -17.68
CA MET A 364 -6.48 19.16 -17.37
C MET A 364 -5.57 19.30 -18.58
N GLN A 365 -4.97 20.47 -18.75
CA GLN A 365 -3.88 20.69 -19.70
C GLN A 365 -2.58 20.90 -18.95
N ASP A 366 -1.57 20.07 -19.23
CA ASP A 366 -0.25 20.21 -18.59
C ASP A 366 0.56 21.39 -19.16
N SER A 367 1.73 21.66 -18.56
CA SER A 367 2.61 22.75 -18.97
C SER A 367 3.18 22.57 -20.39
N GLN A 368 3.17 21.36 -20.92
CA GLN A 368 3.62 21.03 -22.28
C GLN A 368 2.50 21.19 -23.31
N GLY A 369 1.25 21.40 -22.87
CA GLY A 369 0.08 21.55 -23.73
C GLY A 369 -0.71 20.27 -23.98
N ASN A 370 -0.33 19.14 -23.35
CA ASN A 370 -1.10 17.91 -23.47
C ASN A 370 -2.40 17.98 -22.67
N LEU A 371 -3.48 17.50 -23.27
CA LEU A 371 -4.79 17.40 -22.62
C LEU A 371 -5.01 16.01 -22.04
N TRP A 372 -5.34 15.97 -20.77
CA TRP A 372 -5.55 14.77 -19.98
C TRP A 372 -6.99 14.68 -19.47
N PHE A 373 -7.54 13.48 -19.51
CA PHE A 373 -8.92 13.19 -19.08
C PHE A 373 -8.91 12.04 -18.09
N SER A 374 -9.49 12.24 -16.92
CA SER A 374 -9.67 11.17 -15.94
C SER A 374 -11.02 10.52 -16.08
N THR A 375 -11.11 9.22 -15.90
CA THR A 375 -12.34 8.46 -16.07
C THR A 375 -12.76 7.68 -14.83
N SER A 376 -14.07 7.40 -14.72
CA SER A 376 -14.63 6.53 -13.70
C SER A 376 -14.60 5.07 -14.16
N GLY A 377 -13.41 4.43 -14.19
CA GLY A 377 -13.32 2.99 -14.42
C GLY A 377 -12.52 2.53 -15.63
N SER A 378 -11.88 3.47 -16.37
CA SER A 378 -10.98 3.14 -17.48
C SER A 378 -9.63 3.86 -17.42
N GLY A 379 -9.31 4.46 -16.27
CA GLY A 379 -8.01 5.10 -16.05
C GLY A 379 -7.91 6.51 -16.63
N LEU A 380 -6.75 6.82 -17.21
CA LEU A 380 -6.33 8.13 -17.68
C LEU A 380 -6.23 8.13 -19.21
N ASP A 381 -6.79 9.14 -19.86
CA ASP A 381 -6.67 9.34 -21.30
C ASP A 381 -5.83 10.58 -21.63
N LEU A 382 -4.92 10.44 -22.59
CA LEU A 382 -4.18 11.53 -23.22
C LEU A 382 -4.76 11.80 -24.61
N TYR A 383 -5.19 13.04 -24.88
CA TYR A 383 -5.68 13.45 -26.19
C TYR A 383 -4.54 13.94 -27.09
N HIS A 384 -4.41 13.33 -28.24
CA HIS A 384 -3.48 13.71 -29.30
C HIS A 384 -4.20 14.60 -30.34
N LYS A 385 -3.97 15.88 -30.26
CA LYS A 385 -4.63 16.90 -31.09
C LYS A 385 -4.38 16.71 -32.59
N GLU A 386 -3.17 16.30 -32.97
CA GLU A 386 -2.77 16.15 -34.38
C GLU A 386 -3.48 15.00 -35.08
N THR A 387 -3.78 13.96 -34.37
CA THR A 387 -4.44 12.74 -34.88
C THR A 387 -5.92 12.63 -34.50
N ASP A 388 -6.41 13.58 -33.68
CA ASP A 388 -7.76 13.57 -33.10
C ASP A 388 -8.10 12.23 -32.45
N SER A 389 -7.21 11.77 -31.54
CA SER A 389 -7.27 10.43 -30.94
C SER A 389 -6.86 10.43 -29.46
N PHE A 390 -7.24 9.38 -28.75
CA PHE A 390 -6.94 9.18 -27.34
C PHE A 390 -5.98 8.02 -27.13
N GLU A 391 -5.02 8.16 -26.20
CA GLU A 391 -4.16 7.13 -25.67
C GLU A 391 -4.52 6.86 -24.21
N ASN A 392 -4.78 5.60 -23.86
CA ASN A 392 -5.26 5.22 -22.53
C ASN A 392 -4.18 4.56 -21.66
N PHE A 393 -4.18 4.94 -20.38
CA PHE A 393 -3.32 4.40 -19.32
C PHE A 393 -4.18 3.84 -18.19
N ASP A 394 -4.01 2.56 -17.88
CA ASP A 394 -4.86 1.84 -16.94
C ASP A 394 -4.06 1.01 -15.90
N MET A 395 -4.79 0.33 -15.02
CA MET A 395 -4.24 -0.51 -13.99
C MET A 395 -3.47 -1.72 -14.55
N GLN A 396 -3.98 -2.34 -15.61
CA GLN A 396 -3.40 -3.57 -16.15
C GLN A 396 -2.14 -3.30 -16.96
N LYS A 397 -2.13 -2.24 -17.77
CA LYS A 397 -1.04 -1.90 -18.69
C LYS A 397 0.08 -1.13 -18.01
N ASN A 398 -0.25 -0.21 -17.14
CA ASN A 398 0.70 0.78 -16.62
C ASN A 398 0.89 0.71 -15.11
N GLY A 399 0.10 -0.12 -14.38
CA GLY A 399 0.23 -0.31 -12.94
C GLY A 399 -0.38 0.81 -12.10
N LEU A 400 -1.42 1.48 -12.60
CA LEU A 400 -2.24 2.40 -11.82
C LEU A 400 -2.90 1.68 -10.63
N SER A 401 -3.13 2.38 -9.52
CA SER A 401 -3.75 1.78 -8.32
C SER A 401 -5.22 1.42 -8.55
N SER A 402 -5.92 2.22 -9.34
CA SER A 402 -7.32 2.02 -9.70
C SER A 402 -7.67 2.77 -10.99
N ASP A 403 -8.51 2.16 -11.82
CA ASP A 403 -9.01 2.77 -13.05
C ASP A 403 -10.09 3.85 -12.81
N CYS A 404 -10.51 4.06 -11.56
CA CYS A 404 -11.39 5.15 -11.16
C CYS A 404 -10.56 6.33 -10.65
N ILE A 405 -10.35 7.33 -11.51
CA ILE A 405 -9.61 8.55 -11.20
C ILE A 405 -10.61 9.70 -11.05
N TYR A 406 -10.57 10.39 -9.92
CA TYR A 406 -11.46 11.51 -9.61
C TYR A 406 -10.96 12.84 -10.13
N GLU A 407 -9.63 13.09 -10.03
CA GLU A 407 -9.05 14.39 -10.35
C GLU A 407 -7.59 14.26 -10.80
N ILE A 408 -7.14 15.20 -11.63
CA ILE A 408 -5.77 15.27 -12.17
C ILE A 408 -5.20 16.65 -11.93
N HIS A 409 -3.96 16.73 -11.45
CA HIS A 409 -3.18 17.98 -11.40
C HIS A 409 -1.76 17.75 -11.92
N GLU A 410 -1.16 18.76 -12.53
CA GLU A 410 0.27 18.72 -12.82
C GLU A 410 1.06 19.05 -11.55
N SER A 411 2.13 18.28 -11.31
CA SER A 411 3.05 18.52 -10.21
C SER A 411 3.66 19.90 -10.26
N SER A 412 3.61 20.65 -9.17
CA SER A 412 4.28 21.95 -9.04
C SER A 412 5.80 21.80 -8.96
N PHE A 413 6.26 20.68 -8.39
CA PHE A 413 7.67 20.38 -8.15
C PHE A 413 8.36 19.73 -9.36
N LYS A 414 7.69 18.79 -10.05
CA LYS A 414 8.22 18.05 -11.20
C LYS A 414 7.24 18.13 -12.37
N LYS A 415 7.40 19.10 -13.27
CA LYS A 415 6.51 19.37 -14.41
C LYS A 415 6.25 18.20 -15.35
N SER A 416 7.04 17.15 -15.30
CA SER A 416 6.83 15.92 -16.07
C SER A 416 6.01 14.87 -15.31
N CYS A 417 5.43 15.20 -14.17
CA CYS A 417 4.60 14.30 -13.36
C CYS A 417 3.20 14.84 -13.18
N LEU A 418 2.22 13.93 -13.20
CA LEU A 418 0.84 14.21 -12.83
C LEU A 418 0.52 13.62 -11.47
N LEU A 419 -0.29 14.33 -10.72
CA LEU A 419 -0.85 13.91 -9.44
C LEU A 419 -2.30 13.52 -9.66
N LEU A 420 -2.66 12.30 -9.27
CA LEU A 420 -3.96 11.70 -9.53
C LEU A 420 -4.63 11.29 -8.23
N ILE A 421 -5.87 11.68 -8.06
CA ILE A 421 -6.71 11.12 -6.99
C ILE A 421 -7.48 9.94 -7.55
N THR A 422 -7.39 8.78 -6.88
CA THR A 422 -8.16 7.59 -7.21
C THR A 422 -9.05 7.18 -6.04
N ASN A 423 -10.04 6.33 -6.28
CA ASN A 423 -10.86 5.77 -5.20
C ASN A 423 -10.09 4.87 -4.21
N GLN A 424 -8.83 4.53 -4.50
CA GLN A 424 -7.95 3.74 -3.62
C GLN A 424 -6.81 4.55 -3.00
N GLY A 425 -6.79 5.87 -3.20
CA GLY A 425 -5.78 6.77 -2.67
C GLY A 425 -5.22 7.71 -3.73
N PHE A 426 -3.94 7.95 -3.67
CA PHE A 426 -3.22 8.93 -4.45
C PHE A 426 -2.19 8.25 -5.34
N SER A 427 -2.06 8.68 -6.59
CA SER A 427 -1.06 8.17 -7.52
C SER A 427 -0.30 9.31 -8.19
N GLN A 428 0.95 9.08 -8.47
CA GLN A 428 1.83 9.94 -9.23
C GLN A 428 2.16 9.27 -10.57
N PHE A 429 1.97 9.96 -11.68
CA PHE A 429 2.28 9.48 -13.01
C PHE A 429 3.51 10.19 -13.57
N ASP A 430 4.58 9.45 -13.80
CA ASP A 430 5.78 9.93 -14.51
C ASP A 430 5.51 9.84 -16.02
N VAL A 431 5.20 10.96 -16.65
CA VAL A 431 4.77 11.04 -18.05
C VAL A 431 5.84 10.52 -19.02
N PRO A 432 7.14 10.91 -18.93
CA PRO A 432 8.19 10.40 -19.81
C PRO A 432 8.41 8.88 -19.72
N ASN A 433 8.33 8.33 -18.51
CA ASN A 433 8.58 6.91 -18.26
C ASN A 433 7.30 6.05 -18.32
N ARG A 434 6.12 6.67 -18.44
CA ARG A 434 4.80 6.02 -18.48
C ARG A 434 4.55 5.06 -17.30
N LYS A 435 4.99 5.47 -16.09
CA LYS A 435 4.92 4.66 -14.87
C LYS A 435 4.16 5.38 -13.77
N PHE A 436 3.34 4.60 -13.05
CA PHE A 436 2.66 5.06 -11.85
C PHE A 436 3.45 4.71 -10.60
N HIS A 437 3.42 5.63 -9.64
CA HIS A 437 3.80 5.41 -8.26
C HIS A 437 2.58 5.65 -7.37
N ASN A 438 2.15 4.60 -6.65
CA ASN A 438 0.88 4.60 -5.94
C ASN A 438 1.09 4.75 -4.45
N TYR A 439 0.30 5.62 -3.82
CA TYR A 439 0.25 5.87 -2.38
C TYR A 439 -1.09 5.40 -1.84
N SER A 440 -1.05 4.48 -0.91
CA SER A 440 -2.23 3.89 -0.27
C SER A 440 -2.04 3.81 1.24
N ILE A 441 -3.06 3.45 1.98
CA ILE A 441 -2.97 3.21 3.43
C ILE A 441 -1.83 2.25 3.76
N GLU A 442 -1.55 1.29 2.88
CA GLU A 442 -0.47 0.32 3.03
C GLU A 442 0.92 0.96 3.10
N ASN A 443 1.08 2.08 2.40
CA ASN A 443 2.32 2.85 2.33
C ASN A 443 2.30 4.06 3.28
N GLY A 444 1.36 4.07 4.26
CA GLY A 444 1.25 5.16 5.23
C GLY A 444 0.47 6.39 4.74
N PHE A 445 -0.24 6.29 3.61
CA PHE A 445 -1.16 7.34 3.18
C PHE A 445 -2.37 7.40 4.13
N PRO A 446 -2.71 8.57 4.72
CA PRO A 446 -3.56 8.60 5.89
C PRO A 446 -5.07 8.66 5.64
N LEU A 447 -5.54 8.77 4.38
CA LEU A 447 -6.96 8.81 4.05
C LEU A 447 -7.45 7.46 3.54
N THR A 448 -8.53 6.96 4.11
CA THR A 448 -9.18 5.70 3.70
C THR A 448 -10.03 5.86 2.45
N ALA A 449 -10.63 7.05 2.27
CA ALA A 449 -11.42 7.42 1.10
C ALA A 449 -11.19 8.90 0.78
N VAL A 450 -10.80 9.16 -0.43
CA VAL A 450 -10.61 10.50 -1.01
C VAL A 450 -11.92 10.93 -1.67
N ASN A 451 -12.22 12.21 -1.68
CA ASN A 451 -13.42 12.74 -2.32
C ASN A 451 -13.12 13.28 -3.72
N GLU A 452 -14.14 13.34 -4.56
CA GLU A 452 -14.05 13.93 -5.89
C GLU A 452 -13.71 15.43 -5.81
N ASN A 453 -12.88 15.91 -6.73
CA ASN A 453 -12.50 17.32 -6.85
C ASN A 453 -11.98 17.95 -5.54
N ALA A 454 -11.23 17.20 -4.75
CA ALA A 454 -10.75 17.60 -3.43
C ALA A 454 -9.22 17.69 -3.34
N LEU A 455 -8.54 17.93 -4.45
CA LEU A 455 -7.10 18.18 -4.52
C LEU A 455 -6.85 19.65 -4.82
N TYR A 456 -5.92 20.26 -4.09
CA TYR A 456 -5.42 21.59 -4.39
C TYR A 456 -3.94 21.69 -4.10
N ILE A 457 -3.19 22.33 -4.98
CA ILE A 457 -1.76 22.59 -4.83
C ILE A 457 -1.59 24.11 -4.69
N THR A 458 -1.11 24.54 -3.54
CA THR A 458 -0.86 25.96 -3.26
C THR A 458 0.36 26.50 -4.02
N ARG A 459 0.49 27.82 -4.11
CA ARG A 459 1.61 28.48 -4.81
C ARG A 459 2.98 28.14 -4.26
N ASP A 460 3.07 27.77 -2.97
CA ASP A 460 4.30 27.34 -2.30
C ASP A 460 4.55 25.81 -2.37
N GLY A 461 3.69 25.07 -3.09
CA GLY A 461 3.84 23.64 -3.33
C GLY A 461 3.36 22.75 -2.19
N GLU A 462 2.53 23.26 -1.27
CA GLU A 462 1.79 22.45 -0.32
C GLU A 462 0.56 21.86 -1.01
N VAL A 463 0.41 20.56 -0.93
CA VAL A 463 -0.73 19.79 -1.47
C VAL A 463 -1.76 19.63 -0.37
N PHE A 464 -3.00 20.02 -0.63
CA PHE A 464 -4.15 19.74 0.22
C PHE A 464 -5.03 18.72 -0.45
N LEU A 465 -5.42 17.69 0.30
CA LEU A 465 -6.22 16.58 -0.20
C LEU A 465 -7.36 16.28 0.75
N GLY A 466 -8.58 16.39 0.26
CA GLY A 466 -9.81 16.16 1.01
C GLY A 466 -10.32 14.73 0.87
N GLY A 467 -10.98 14.26 1.91
CA GLY A 467 -11.65 12.97 1.94
C GLY A 467 -12.98 13.05 2.66
N VAL A 468 -13.51 11.88 3.01
CA VAL A 468 -14.76 11.75 3.80
C VAL A 468 -14.51 11.82 5.32
N GLN A 469 -13.24 11.83 5.73
CA GLN A 469 -12.80 11.86 7.12
C GLN A 469 -12.00 13.12 7.49
N GLY A 470 -12.11 14.18 6.68
CA GLY A 470 -11.37 15.41 6.83
C GLY A 470 -10.40 15.63 5.67
N MET A 471 -9.35 16.38 5.94
CA MET A 471 -8.35 16.80 4.96
C MET A 471 -6.94 16.51 5.48
N ILE A 472 -6.02 16.30 4.57
CA ILE A 472 -4.58 16.25 4.86
C ILE A 472 -3.85 17.33 4.04
N SER A 473 -2.69 17.75 4.54
CA SER A 473 -1.72 18.48 3.72
C SER A 473 -0.34 17.87 3.80
N PHE A 474 0.45 18.08 2.77
CA PHE A 474 1.85 17.70 2.70
C PHE A 474 2.57 18.53 1.63
N HIS A 475 3.87 18.74 1.80
CA HIS A 475 4.65 19.33 0.72
C HIS A 475 4.97 18.29 -0.34
N GLU A 476 4.68 18.61 -1.59
CA GLU A 476 4.88 17.70 -2.72
C GLU A 476 6.31 17.16 -2.80
N LYS A 477 7.31 18.00 -2.49
CA LYS A 477 8.72 17.58 -2.43
C LYS A 477 8.96 16.38 -1.50
N ALA A 478 8.17 16.25 -0.46
CA ALA A 478 8.30 15.14 0.51
C ALA A 478 7.89 13.77 -0.05
N LEU A 479 7.16 13.73 -1.17
CA LEU A 479 6.86 12.47 -1.88
C LEU A 479 8.09 11.87 -2.59
N PHE A 480 9.10 12.70 -2.88
CA PHE A 480 10.32 12.28 -3.59
C PHE A 480 11.45 11.90 -2.61
N PHE A 481 11.13 11.07 -1.61
CA PHE A 481 12.13 10.59 -0.68
C PHE A 481 12.97 9.45 -1.27
N THR A 482 14.21 9.31 -0.78
CA THR A 482 15.06 8.18 -1.12
C THR A 482 14.73 7.02 -0.19
N PRO A 483 14.26 5.89 -0.69
CA PRO A 483 13.97 4.73 0.15
C PRO A 483 15.21 4.25 0.90
N LYS A 484 15.07 4.00 2.21
CA LYS A 484 16.17 3.49 3.04
C LYS A 484 16.36 1.99 2.87
N SER A 485 17.61 1.54 2.89
CA SER A 485 17.95 0.12 2.85
C SER A 485 17.58 -0.58 4.16
N TYR A 486 17.24 -1.86 4.08
CA TYR A 486 16.89 -2.70 5.22
C TYR A 486 17.31 -4.16 4.99
N ASN A 487 17.22 -4.99 6.02
CA ASN A 487 17.53 -6.41 5.92
C ASN A 487 16.27 -7.25 5.89
N ILE A 488 16.30 -8.32 5.09
CA ILE A 488 15.33 -9.41 5.16
C ILE A 488 15.95 -10.49 6.06
N LEU A 489 15.18 -11.06 6.96
CA LEU A 489 15.62 -12.09 7.90
C LEU A 489 14.62 -13.25 7.87
N LEU A 490 15.11 -14.48 7.97
CA LEU A 490 14.26 -15.65 8.21
C LEU A 490 14.10 -15.82 9.72
N SER A 491 12.88 -15.65 10.24
CA SER A 491 12.62 -15.55 11.67
C SER A 491 12.27 -16.89 12.30
N ARG A 492 11.44 -17.72 11.64
CA ARG A 492 10.98 -19.01 12.18
C ARG A 492 10.94 -20.10 11.14
N LEU A 493 11.23 -21.33 11.59
CA LEU A 493 11.04 -22.56 10.82
C LEU A 493 10.01 -23.43 11.55
N ILE A 494 9.00 -23.86 10.84
CA ILE A 494 7.99 -24.80 11.35
C ILE A 494 8.07 -26.06 10.47
N VAL A 495 8.27 -27.22 11.08
CA VAL A 495 8.34 -28.52 10.38
C VAL A 495 7.23 -29.41 10.91
N ASN A 496 6.39 -29.95 10.03
CA ASN A 496 5.23 -30.76 10.39
C ASN A 496 4.34 -30.15 11.48
N GLY A 497 4.16 -28.81 11.44
CA GLY A 497 3.34 -28.05 12.39
C GLY A 497 4.00 -27.76 13.75
N LYS A 498 5.26 -28.19 13.96
CA LYS A 498 6.04 -27.89 15.17
C LYS A 498 7.09 -26.83 14.86
N GLU A 499 7.18 -25.80 15.68
CA GLU A 499 8.25 -24.79 15.60
C GLU A 499 9.59 -25.43 15.99
N ILE A 500 10.62 -25.15 15.18
CA ILE A 500 11.98 -25.62 15.37
C ILE A 500 12.81 -24.50 15.97
N THR A 501 13.42 -24.76 17.11
CA THR A 501 14.29 -23.82 17.83
C THR A 501 15.71 -24.37 17.91
N PRO A 502 16.73 -23.49 18.05
CA PRO A 502 18.08 -23.94 18.37
C PRO A 502 18.09 -24.82 19.63
N ASP A 503 18.90 -25.85 19.62
CA ASP A 503 19.07 -26.81 20.75
C ASP A 503 17.82 -27.64 21.10
N ASP A 504 16.82 -27.72 20.21
CA ASP A 504 15.72 -28.67 20.38
C ASP A 504 16.16 -30.12 20.11
N GLU A 505 15.29 -31.08 20.46
CA GLU A 505 15.55 -32.53 20.27
C GLU A 505 15.75 -32.94 18.81
N THR A 506 15.33 -32.10 17.84
CA THR A 506 15.41 -32.41 16.41
C THR A 506 16.81 -32.20 15.84
N GLY A 507 17.60 -31.30 16.45
CA GLY A 507 18.94 -30.95 16.00
C GLY A 507 19.00 -30.32 14.60
N ILE A 508 17.86 -29.85 14.05
CA ILE A 508 17.78 -29.25 12.71
C ILE A 508 18.48 -27.89 12.71
N LEU A 509 18.31 -27.10 13.77
CA LEU A 509 18.93 -25.78 13.93
C LEU A 509 19.99 -25.82 15.04
N GLN A 510 21.21 -25.41 14.72
CA GLN A 510 22.25 -25.16 15.72
C GLN A 510 22.27 -23.70 16.19
N TYR A 511 21.82 -22.79 15.34
CA TYR A 511 21.72 -21.36 15.58
C TYR A 511 20.34 -20.88 15.13
N SER A 512 19.98 -19.62 15.45
CA SER A 512 18.79 -18.99 14.89
C SER A 512 18.75 -19.12 13.36
N LEU A 513 17.57 -19.33 12.80
CA LEU A 513 17.36 -19.51 11.37
C LEU A 513 18.01 -18.41 10.52
N SER A 514 18.04 -17.17 11.02
CA SER A 514 18.69 -16.03 10.35
C SER A 514 20.19 -16.20 10.12
N TYR A 515 20.85 -17.04 10.92
CA TYR A 515 22.29 -17.33 10.84
C TYR A 515 22.60 -18.74 10.34
N THR A 516 21.58 -19.49 9.96
CA THR A 516 21.70 -20.88 9.46
C THR A 516 21.67 -20.87 7.95
N PRO A 517 22.79 -21.18 7.24
CA PRO A 517 22.83 -21.14 5.77
C PRO A 517 22.17 -22.36 5.12
N GLU A 518 22.10 -23.48 5.85
CA GLU A 518 21.53 -24.73 5.36
C GLU A 518 20.89 -25.55 6.48
N ILE A 519 19.82 -26.27 6.12
CA ILE A 519 19.13 -27.20 7.02
C ILE A 519 18.99 -28.57 6.35
N THR A 520 18.94 -29.63 7.16
CA THR A 520 18.71 -31.01 6.70
C THR A 520 17.44 -31.55 7.33
N LEU A 521 16.49 -31.97 6.48
CA LEU A 521 15.22 -32.54 6.87
C LEU A 521 15.20 -34.05 6.54
N GLN A 522 14.52 -34.84 7.40
CA GLN A 522 14.29 -36.23 7.15
C GLN A 522 13.19 -36.45 6.10
N ALA A 523 13.11 -37.61 5.49
CA ALA A 523 12.11 -37.94 4.47
C ALA A 523 10.65 -37.72 4.92
N ASN A 524 10.36 -37.88 6.20
CA ASN A 524 9.04 -37.68 6.81
C ASN A 524 8.81 -36.22 7.25
N GLN A 525 9.78 -35.30 7.04
CA GLN A 525 9.75 -33.89 7.36
C GLN A 525 9.63 -33.05 6.07
N ASN A 526 8.78 -33.50 5.15
CA ASN A 526 8.61 -32.92 3.80
C ASN A 526 7.54 -31.82 3.73
N MET A 527 7.00 -31.39 4.88
CA MET A 527 6.13 -30.23 5.03
C MET A 527 6.79 -29.24 5.99
N PHE A 528 7.08 -28.05 5.48
CA PHE A 528 7.65 -26.99 6.31
C PHE A 528 7.14 -25.62 5.92
N SER A 529 7.14 -24.72 6.89
CA SER A 529 6.84 -23.30 6.72
C SER A 529 8.01 -22.47 7.19
N ILE A 530 8.37 -21.47 6.40
CA ILE A 530 9.42 -20.50 6.72
C ILE A 530 8.76 -19.15 6.90
N GLU A 531 8.97 -18.53 8.05
CA GLU A 531 8.60 -17.16 8.32
C GLU A 531 9.77 -16.22 7.99
N TYR A 532 9.47 -15.14 7.29
CA TYR A 532 10.42 -14.06 7.10
C TYR A 532 9.94 -12.79 7.80
N THR A 533 10.88 -11.95 8.17
CA THR A 533 10.64 -10.59 8.68
C THR A 533 11.60 -9.61 8.02
N THR A 534 11.29 -8.33 8.13
CA THR A 534 12.17 -7.27 7.64
C THR A 534 12.51 -6.31 8.77
N SER A 535 13.70 -5.74 8.76
CA SER A 535 14.07 -4.66 9.68
C SER A 535 13.52 -3.28 9.26
N ASN A 536 12.51 -3.27 8.40
CA ASN A 536 11.87 -2.07 7.89
C ASN A 536 10.55 -1.81 8.64
N TYR A 537 10.52 -0.75 9.43
CA TYR A 537 9.35 -0.29 10.17
C TYR A 537 8.74 0.99 9.59
N ILE A 538 9.19 1.40 8.40
CA ILE A 538 8.72 2.60 7.70
C ILE A 538 7.64 2.16 6.70
N PRO A 539 6.35 2.49 6.90
CA PRO A 539 5.28 2.09 5.99
C PRO A 539 5.51 2.54 4.54
N ALA A 540 5.98 3.78 4.36
CA ALA A 540 6.27 4.35 3.04
C ALA A 540 7.46 3.67 2.31
N ASN A 541 8.30 2.92 3.02
CA ASN A 541 9.47 2.21 2.48
C ASN A 541 9.18 0.71 2.23
N ARG A 542 7.93 0.29 2.19
CA ARG A 542 7.56 -1.11 1.95
C ARG A 542 7.72 -1.48 0.49
N ASP A 543 8.45 -2.57 0.27
CA ASP A 543 8.66 -3.16 -1.03
C ASP A 543 7.86 -4.46 -1.20
N LYS A 544 7.56 -4.82 -2.45
CA LYS A 544 6.97 -6.11 -2.76
C LYS A 544 8.00 -7.22 -2.54
N ILE A 545 7.69 -8.14 -1.63
CA ILE A 545 8.53 -9.29 -1.34
C ILE A 545 8.22 -10.42 -2.33
N LEU A 546 9.28 -10.94 -2.94
CA LEU A 546 9.25 -12.05 -3.88
C LEU A 546 9.99 -13.24 -3.30
N TYR A 547 9.46 -14.45 -3.53
CA TYR A 547 10.09 -15.70 -3.09
C TYR A 547 10.07 -16.76 -4.18
N CYS A 548 11.03 -17.67 -4.08
CA CYS A 548 11.18 -18.79 -4.98
C CYS A 548 11.83 -19.96 -4.22
N LEU A 549 11.51 -21.19 -4.58
CA LEU A 549 12.21 -22.40 -4.13
C LEU A 549 12.88 -23.07 -5.35
N GLU A 550 14.15 -22.70 -5.58
CA GLU A 550 14.96 -23.31 -6.63
C GLU A 550 15.08 -24.82 -6.40
N GLY A 551 14.95 -25.59 -7.45
CA GLY A 551 14.88 -27.05 -7.40
C GLY A 551 13.45 -27.59 -7.37
N PHE A 552 12.46 -26.77 -7.00
CA PHE A 552 11.03 -27.08 -7.09
C PHE A 552 10.36 -26.30 -8.23
N SER A 553 10.53 -24.99 -8.27
CA SER A 553 10.05 -24.11 -9.34
C SER A 553 11.02 -22.94 -9.50
N ASN A 554 11.20 -22.44 -10.74
CA ASN A 554 11.98 -21.24 -11.02
C ASN A 554 11.10 -19.97 -11.12
N GLU A 555 9.80 -20.10 -10.86
CA GLU A 555 8.87 -18.98 -10.90
C GLU A 555 8.93 -18.17 -9.60
N TRP A 556 8.94 -16.83 -9.75
CA TRP A 556 8.89 -15.92 -8.63
C TRP A 556 7.44 -15.66 -8.21
N ASN A 557 7.14 -15.96 -6.98
CA ASN A 557 5.83 -15.70 -6.37
C ASN A 557 5.91 -14.46 -5.49
N SER A 558 4.82 -13.69 -5.44
CA SER A 558 4.70 -12.58 -4.48
C SER A 558 3.99 -13.05 -3.22
N VAL A 559 4.47 -12.56 -2.09
CA VAL A 559 3.81 -12.81 -0.81
C VAL A 559 2.52 -11.99 -0.74
N GLN A 560 1.42 -12.62 -0.32
CA GLN A 560 0.15 -11.93 -0.12
C GLN A 560 0.22 -11.05 1.13
N ARG A 561 -0.58 -9.99 1.13
CA ARG A 561 -0.63 -9.03 2.22
C ARG A 561 -0.97 -9.70 3.55
N GLY A 562 -0.19 -9.39 4.59
CA GLY A 562 -0.38 -9.94 5.95
C GLY A 562 0.11 -11.37 6.12
N GLN A 563 0.61 -12.01 5.06
CA GLN A 563 1.29 -13.29 5.13
C GLN A 563 2.80 -13.06 5.25
N ASN A 564 3.39 -13.61 6.31
CA ASN A 564 4.84 -13.66 6.50
C ASN A 564 5.36 -15.12 6.52
N PHE A 565 4.47 -16.10 6.36
CA PHE A 565 4.78 -17.51 6.26
C PHE A 565 4.66 -18.01 4.83
N ILE A 566 5.64 -18.78 4.40
CA ILE A 566 5.65 -19.48 3.11
C ILE A 566 5.74 -20.96 3.40
N THR A 567 4.74 -21.72 2.96
CA THR A 567 4.58 -23.15 3.26
C THR A 567 4.79 -23.97 2.00
N TYR A 568 5.60 -25.01 2.13
CA TYR A 568 5.77 -26.04 1.13
C TYR A 568 5.35 -27.40 1.72
N THR A 569 4.69 -28.19 0.90
CA THR A 569 4.20 -29.51 1.31
C THR A 569 4.57 -30.56 0.27
N ASN A 570 4.79 -31.78 0.75
CA ASN A 570 5.01 -32.95 -0.10
C ASN A 570 6.16 -32.83 -1.10
N LEU A 571 7.28 -32.25 -0.65
CA LEU A 571 8.50 -32.16 -1.46
C LEU A 571 9.19 -33.51 -1.55
N ASN A 572 9.71 -33.82 -2.73
CA ASN A 572 10.52 -35.02 -2.95
C ASN A 572 11.88 -34.91 -2.26
N PRO A 573 12.55 -36.03 -1.95
CA PRO A 573 13.95 -36.02 -1.54
C PRO A 573 14.84 -35.27 -2.55
N GLY A 574 15.69 -34.37 -2.06
CA GLY A 574 16.53 -33.54 -2.92
C GLY A 574 17.11 -32.33 -2.22
N THR A 575 17.77 -31.50 -3.00
CA THR A 575 18.37 -30.24 -2.53
C THR A 575 17.64 -29.07 -3.16
N TYR A 576 17.16 -28.17 -2.31
CA TYR A 576 16.41 -26.97 -2.68
C TYR A 576 17.12 -25.73 -2.15
N THR A 577 16.90 -24.60 -2.80
CA THR A 577 17.33 -23.29 -2.27
C THR A 577 16.12 -22.38 -2.17
N PHE A 578 15.73 -22.06 -0.95
CA PHE A 578 14.70 -21.06 -0.68
C PHE A 578 15.30 -19.66 -0.76
N ILE A 579 14.71 -18.79 -1.57
CA ILE A 579 15.20 -17.42 -1.78
C ILE A 579 14.06 -16.44 -1.55
N VAL A 580 14.35 -15.40 -0.75
CA VAL A 580 13.46 -14.24 -0.55
C VAL A 580 14.21 -12.98 -0.96
N LYS A 581 13.58 -12.13 -1.76
CA LYS A 581 14.14 -10.86 -2.22
C LYS A 581 13.07 -9.80 -2.43
N THR A 582 13.51 -8.56 -2.67
CA THR A 582 12.69 -7.47 -3.18
C THR A 582 13.03 -7.20 -4.66
N GLN A 583 12.36 -6.22 -5.26
CA GLN A 583 12.73 -5.72 -6.59
C GLN A 583 13.92 -4.74 -6.54
N ARG A 584 14.29 -4.28 -5.36
CA ARG A 584 15.40 -3.33 -5.14
C ARG A 584 16.74 -4.07 -5.07
N GLU A 585 17.74 -3.54 -5.78
CA GLU A 585 19.08 -4.12 -5.85
C GLU A 585 19.93 -3.85 -4.59
N ASP A 586 19.62 -2.77 -3.86
CA ASP A 586 20.33 -2.39 -2.62
C ASP A 586 19.95 -3.27 -1.42
N ILE A 587 18.89 -4.08 -1.55
CA ILE A 587 18.44 -5.02 -0.52
C ILE A 587 18.90 -6.43 -0.88
N LYS A 588 19.73 -7.00 0.00
CA LYS A 588 20.30 -8.33 -0.22
C LYS A 588 19.23 -9.41 -0.14
N ALA A 589 19.20 -10.29 -1.15
CA ALA A 589 18.39 -11.50 -1.09
C ALA A 589 18.91 -12.46 -0.02
N VAL A 590 17.98 -13.06 0.72
CA VAL A 590 18.29 -14.10 1.72
C VAL A 590 18.09 -15.47 1.08
N ARG A 591 19.01 -16.38 1.36
CA ARG A 591 19.01 -17.75 0.82
C ARG A 591 19.16 -18.75 1.93
N LEU A 592 18.38 -19.83 1.87
CA LEU A 592 18.46 -20.99 2.77
C LEU A 592 18.51 -22.25 1.92
N LYS A 593 19.57 -23.05 2.07
CA LYS A 593 19.64 -24.38 1.45
C LYS A 593 18.89 -25.39 2.30
N ILE A 594 18.11 -26.24 1.65
CA ILE A 594 17.27 -27.24 2.29
C ILE A 594 17.57 -28.60 1.66
N HIS A 595 18.09 -29.52 2.45
CA HIS A 595 18.35 -30.88 2.04
C HIS A 595 17.29 -31.82 2.63
N ILE A 596 16.47 -32.43 1.79
CA ILE A 596 15.50 -33.45 2.20
C ILE A 596 16.11 -34.83 1.91
N LEU A 597 16.39 -35.58 2.95
CA LEU A 597 17.00 -36.92 2.84
C LEU A 597 16.00 -37.92 2.25
N PRO A 598 16.47 -38.85 1.42
CA PRO A 598 15.62 -39.93 0.96
C PRO A 598 15.23 -40.89 2.10
N PRO A 599 14.05 -41.51 2.05
CA PRO A 599 13.69 -42.54 3.00
C PRO A 599 14.67 -43.73 2.92
N TRP A 600 14.86 -44.44 4.05
CA TRP A 600 15.85 -45.50 4.11
C TRP A 600 15.72 -46.55 2.98
N TYR A 601 14.51 -46.80 2.51
CA TYR A 601 14.23 -47.78 1.45
C TYR A 601 14.56 -47.25 0.02
N GLU A 602 14.88 -45.97 -0.16
CA GLU A 602 15.35 -45.34 -1.40
C GLU A 602 16.85 -45.01 -1.38
N THR A 603 17.57 -45.48 -0.35
CA THR A 603 19.02 -45.31 -0.29
C THR A 603 19.77 -46.32 -1.12
N TRP A 604 21.03 -46.01 -1.56
CA TRP A 604 21.83 -46.88 -2.40
C TRP A 604 22.05 -48.28 -1.80
N TRP A 605 22.19 -48.35 -0.46
CA TRP A 605 22.36 -49.61 0.24
C TRP A 605 21.08 -50.44 0.31
N ALA A 606 19.89 -49.79 0.37
CA ALA A 606 18.60 -50.46 0.28
C ALA A 606 18.42 -51.11 -1.09
N TYR A 607 18.77 -50.42 -2.18
CA TYR A 607 18.77 -51.00 -3.52
C TYR A 607 19.72 -52.18 -3.63
N LEU A 608 20.91 -52.15 -2.99
CA LEU A 608 21.82 -53.29 -2.93
C LEU A 608 21.15 -54.48 -2.23
N ILE A 609 20.45 -54.27 -1.09
CA ILE A 609 19.69 -55.33 -0.40
C ILE A 609 18.60 -55.89 -1.33
N TYR A 610 17.86 -55.03 -2.04
CA TYR A 610 16.84 -55.51 -2.99
C TYR A 610 17.42 -56.36 -4.09
N VAL A 611 18.55 -56.01 -4.66
CA VAL A 611 19.26 -56.77 -5.68
C VAL A 611 19.71 -58.14 -5.11
N VAL A 612 20.30 -58.15 -3.91
CA VAL A 612 20.74 -59.37 -3.24
C VAL A 612 19.54 -60.28 -2.91
N PHE A 613 18.45 -59.68 -2.38
CA PHE A 613 17.23 -60.43 -2.05
C PHE A 613 16.56 -61.02 -3.28
N THR A 614 16.36 -60.24 -4.33
CA THR A 614 15.77 -60.71 -5.59
C THR A 614 16.63 -61.74 -6.28
N GLY A 615 17.97 -61.55 -6.27
CA GLY A 615 18.92 -62.55 -6.78
C GLY A 615 18.88 -63.86 -5.99
N SER A 616 18.85 -63.78 -4.64
CA SER A 616 18.71 -64.97 -3.78
C SER A 616 17.38 -65.70 -3.99
N LEU A 617 16.28 -64.94 -4.10
CA LEU A 617 14.95 -65.49 -4.39
C LEU A 617 14.92 -66.19 -5.75
N LEU A 618 15.55 -65.59 -6.76
CA LEU A 618 15.64 -66.20 -8.10
C LEU A 618 16.45 -67.50 -8.05
N LEU A 619 17.61 -67.52 -7.37
CA LEU A 619 18.41 -68.71 -7.18
C LEU A 619 17.63 -69.80 -6.43
N TYR A 620 16.90 -69.43 -5.39
CA TYR A 620 16.02 -70.37 -4.66
C TYR A 620 14.92 -70.97 -5.57
N LEU A 621 14.24 -70.15 -6.36
CA LEU A 621 13.21 -70.62 -7.31
C LEU A 621 13.80 -71.53 -8.39
N ILE A 622 15.01 -71.26 -8.90
CA ILE A 622 15.75 -72.05 -9.82
C ILE A 622 16.06 -73.46 -9.15
N GLN A 623 16.50 -73.42 -7.89
CA GLN A 623 16.82 -74.62 -7.13
C GLN A 623 15.56 -75.48 -6.88
N VAL A 624 14.47 -74.84 -6.50
CA VAL A 624 13.16 -75.50 -6.33
C VAL A 624 12.67 -76.11 -7.67
N TYR A 625 12.84 -75.34 -8.76
CA TYR A 625 12.47 -75.84 -10.10
C TYR A 625 13.33 -77.02 -10.53
N LYS A 626 14.67 -76.92 -10.35
CA LYS A 626 15.55 -78.10 -10.60
C LYS A 626 15.24 -79.29 -9.72
N SER A 627 14.90 -79.10 -8.46
CA SER A 627 14.49 -80.15 -7.52
C SER A 627 13.19 -80.83 -7.99
N ARG A 628 12.20 -80.04 -8.44
CA ARG A 628 10.94 -80.53 -9.01
C ARG A 628 11.15 -81.35 -10.29
N ILE A 629 12.07 -80.92 -11.15
CA ILE A 629 12.42 -81.68 -12.35
C ILE A 629 13.07 -83.01 -11.97
N ARG A 630 14.06 -83.03 -11.07
CA ARG A 630 14.71 -84.23 -10.58
C ARG A 630 13.70 -85.23 -9.96
N LEU A 631 12.79 -84.66 -9.17
CA LEU A 631 11.71 -85.53 -8.57
C LEU A 631 10.80 -86.13 -9.65
N ARG A 632 10.45 -85.31 -10.69
CA ARG A 632 9.65 -85.88 -11.80
C ARG A 632 10.41 -86.93 -12.62
N GLU A 633 11.69 -86.71 -12.82
CA GLU A 633 12.54 -87.71 -13.51
C GLU A 633 12.71 -88.96 -12.68
N SER A 634 12.91 -88.83 -11.36
CA SER A 634 12.97 -89.94 -10.42
C SER A 634 11.68 -90.73 -10.41
N LEU A 635 10.51 -90.09 -10.31
CA LEU A 635 9.21 -90.69 -10.37
C LEU A 635 8.96 -91.39 -11.72
N LYS A 636 9.40 -90.85 -12.83
CA LYS A 636 9.32 -91.50 -14.14
C LYS A 636 10.24 -92.74 -14.21
N TYR A 637 11.40 -92.68 -13.58
CA TYR A 637 12.33 -93.79 -13.51
C TYR A 637 11.77 -94.89 -12.66
N GLU A 638 11.15 -94.67 -11.51
CA GLU A 638 10.45 -95.57 -10.68
C GLU A 638 9.25 -96.20 -11.40
N GLN A 639 8.41 -95.43 -12.06
CA GLN A 639 7.30 -95.95 -12.87
C GLN A 639 7.77 -96.91 -13.95
N LYS A 640 8.83 -96.50 -14.69
CA LYS A 640 9.39 -97.40 -15.70
C LYS A 640 9.97 -98.66 -15.11
N HIS A 641 10.62 -98.58 -13.93
CA HIS A 641 11.14 -99.75 -13.21
C HIS A 641 10.03 -100.67 -12.74
N ILE A 642 8.89 -100.15 -12.31
CA ILE A 642 7.68 -100.94 -11.95
C ILE A 642 7.10 -101.54 -13.22
N GLU A 643 6.96 -100.86 -14.33
CA GLU A 643 6.51 -101.41 -15.63
C GLU A 643 7.42 -102.53 -16.12
N ASP A 644 8.77 -102.38 -16.01
CA ASP A 644 9.76 -103.39 -16.38
C ASP A 644 9.65 -104.61 -15.47
N LEU A 645 9.44 -104.42 -14.15
CA LEU A 645 9.19 -105.56 -13.19
C LEU A 645 7.88 -106.23 -13.46
N GLU A 646 6.80 -105.55 -13.78
CA GLU A 646 5.50 -106.16 -14.16
C GLU A 646 5.63 -106.91 -15.46
N SER A 647 6.33 -106.38 -16.49
CA SER A 647 6.58 -107.08 -17.73
C SER A 647 7.41 -108.37 -17.53
N LEU A 648 8.43 -108.28 -16.64
CA LEU A 648 9.25 -109.43 -16.27
C LEU A 648 8.42 -110.51 -15.54
N ASN A 649 7.53 -110.06 -14.60
CA ASN A 649 6.61 -110.94 -13.92
C ASN A 649 5.59 -111.61 -14.87
N GLN A 650 5.02 -110.87 -15.79
CA GLN A 650 4.14 -111.36 -16.83
C GLN A 650 4.89 -112.35 -17.73
N SER A 651 6.14 -112.08 -18.10
CA SER A 651 6.99 -113.01 -18.87
C SER A 651 7.29 -114.29 -18.10
N LYS A 652 7.57 -114.15 -16.80
CA LYS A 652 7.74 -115.35 -15.92
C LYS A 652 6.44 -116.14 -15.82
N LEU A 653 5.29 -115.49 -15.61
CA LEU A 653 4.00 -116.16 -15.57
C LEU A 653 3.69 -116.85 -16.88
N ARG A 654 3.94 -116.28 -18.05
CA ARG A 654 3.79 -116.93 -19.36
C ARG A 654 4.73 -118.11 -19.52
N PHE A 655 6.00 -117.94 -19.07
CA PHE A 655 6.97 -119.06 -19.08
C PHE A 655 6.48 -120.24 -18.20
N PHE A 656 6.02 -119.96 -16.97
CA PHE A 656 5.50 -121.01 -16.10
C PHE A 656 4.19 -121.63 -16.64
N THR A 657 3.33 -120.85 -17.25
CA THR A 657 2.09 -121.36 -17.89
C THR A 657 2.43 -122.24 -19.09
N ASN A 658 3.37 -121.80 -19.93
CA ASN A 658 3.82 -122.58 -21.07
C ASN A 658 4.50 -123.91 -20.62
N ILE A 659 5.37 -123.86 -19.61
CA ILE A 659 6.01 -125.05 -19.04
C ILE A 659 4.95 -125.98 -18.45
N SER A 660 3.97 -125.47 -17.72
CA SER A 660 2.88 -126.27 -17.19
C SER A 660 2.05 -126.90 -18.30
N HIS A 661 1.89 -126.22 -19.41
CA HIS A 661 1.20 -126.79 -20.58
C HIS A 661 2.06 -127.86 -21.29
N GLU A 662 3.37 -127.64 -21.44
CA GLU A 662 4.26 -128.64 -22.07
C GLU A 662 4.52 -129.85 -21.19
N PHE A 663 4.49 -129.75 -19.86
CA PHE A 663 4.54 -130.86 -18.94
C PHE A 663 3.20 -131.58 -18.83
N ARG A 664 2.07 -130.95 -19.03
CA ARG A 664 0.75 -131.54 -18.96
C ARG A 664 0.49 -132.55 -20.13
N THR A 665 1.04 -132.14 -21.34
CA THR A 665 0.87 -132.92 -22.56
C THR A 665 1.56 -134.25 -22.48
N PRO A 666 2.80 -134.51 -22.01
CA PRO A 666 3.41 -135.72 -21.89
C PRO A 666 2.87 -136.50 -20.67
N LEU A 667 2.39 -135.91 -19.60
CA LEU A 667 1.85 -136.57 -18.42
C LEU A 667 0.47 -137.17 -18.68
N THR A 668 -0.33 -136.60 -19.55
CA THR A 668 -1.59 -137.10 -20.00
C THR A 668 -1.42 -138.27 -20.95
N LEU A 669 -0.25 -138.55 -21.57
CA LEU A 669 0.09 -139.62 -22.44
C LEU A 669 0.68 -140.80 -21.66
N ILE A 670 1.03 -140.68 -20.38
CA ILE A 670 1.60 -141.73 -19.54
C ILE A 670 0.52 -142.34 -18.63
N VAL A 671 -0.60 -141.70 -18.36
CA VAL A 671 -1.65 -142.18 -17.44
C VAL A 671 -2.92 -142.55 -18.19
N GLY A 672 -2.93 -142.58 -19.49
CA GLY A 672 -4.03 -142.98 -20.33
C GLY A 672 -3.86 -144.41 -20.94
#